data_53d7ada82a828190530b8f18fc10d66e
#
_entry.id   53d7ada82a828190530b8f18fc10d66e
#
_cell.length_a   1.000
_cell.length_b   1.000
_cell.length_c   1.000
_cell.angle_alpha   90.00
_cell.angle_beta   90.00
_cell.angle_gamma   90.00
#
_symmetry.space_group_name_H-M   'P 1'
#
loop_
_entity.id
_entity.type
_entity.pdbx_description
1 polymer ?
#
loop_
_entity_poly.entity_id
_entity_poly.type
_entity_poly.pdbx_seq_one_letter_code
_entity_poly.pdbx_strand_id
1 'polypeptide(L)'
;MRLRKKVMAVLLSAAMIATTVCIPEKNVQTVSASSFNNLNQTEITKAMGAGWNLGNQLEASSNGTPNETAYGNPKINEELILAVKDAGFKSIRIPVSYLSMIDDSNGYKIDSSWLDRVKQVVDMCVDNGLYAIVNMHGDGYTTVSGGWLLCGNGEQTKIKAKYKACWEQIADTFKNYDEHLIFESMNEEFDGTYGNPSYNAYANINAYNQIFVDTVRKSGGNNDKRWLLIPGWNTNINYTADNYGFEMPSDKYLSSSIPSGQKRIMVSVHYYDPWDFCGTESSTCTQWGEKATNSSKVASWGDESYMASQLKKMNTKFVENGYPVVVGEFGAIDKSAFDSQNAACRADYYEKFCYYSDMYGIIPVAWDNGYNGNYGFGLFDRYSYKVTQQSVINAIMEIYGDSSSATATGIKLDQTSMIINIGDEKKQLNATLTPADSKDKITWKSSDEEVATVNSKGQVTAVNAGTCKITASVPLGYSASCEVTVPKANYVRAKLYLLETASWQSVVSDEYVDIYSKGGTFSLSLDATQSQLSNIGSLYIRDINVGDEDASAFNKATIKVSSIEVNGTTYSMKNNTFLYDTSKKASDDGLTCPIFNFSFINVWANTHVNNVTVENGNYKAYFNNVSYQTLNNVKINFTVSDIDGNSATAEPTATPTIAPTVAPTVTPTVAPTVTP
;
A
#
# COMPACT_ATOMS: atom_id res chain seq x y z
N MET A 1 67.64 -43.33 30.70
CA MET A 1 68.67 -42.28 30.80
C MET A 1 67.89 -41.00 31.00
N ARG A 2 67.62 -40.60 32.23
CA ARG A 2 68.30 -39.55 33.02
C ARG A 2 68.44 -38.26 32.18
N LEU A 3 67.70 -37.13 32.51
CA LEU A 3 67.99 -36.21 33.59
C LEU A 3 66.86 -35.21 33.73
N ARG A 4 66.16 -35.10 34.86
CA ARG A 4 66.21 -34.02 35.87
C ARG A 4 65.99 -32.62 35.37
N LYS A 5 64.76 -32.06 35.45
CA LYS A 5 64.11 -31.38 36.61
C LYS A 5 64.98 -30.28 37.23
N LYS A 6 64.43 -29.05 37.15
CA LYS A 6 64.45 -28.13 38.30
C LYS A 6 63.14 -27.45 38.45
N VAL A 7 62.53 -27.64 39.61
CA VAL A 7 61.38 -26.94 40.14
C VAL A 7 61.87 -25.60 40.66
N MET A 8 61.19 -24.54 40.30
CA MET A 8 61.34 -23.26 40.97
C MET A 8 59.94 -22.84 41.44
N ALA A 9 59.71 -22.99 42.73
CA ALA A 9 58.53 -22.53 43.44
C ALA A 9 58.65 -21.00 43.61
N VAL A 10 57.70 -20.25 43.07
CA VAL A 10 57.47 -18.86 43.42
C VAL A 10 56.16 -18.83 44.22
N LEU A 11 56.32 -18.58 45.51
CA LEU A 11 55.22 -18.22 46.40
C LEU A 11 54.68 -16.85 45.97
N LEU A 12 53.47 -16.81 45.32
CA LEU A 12 52.67 -15.62 45.23
C LEU A 12 51.55 -15.76 46.27
N SER A 13 51.64 -14.97 47.31
CA SER A 13 50.59 -14.70 48.27
C SER A 13 49.36 -14.14 47.53
N ALA A 14 48.29 -14.94 47.41
CA ALA A 14 47.00 -14.49 46.94
C ALA A 14 46.34 -13.65 48.04
N ALA A 15 46.39 -12.35 47.88
CA ALA A 15 45.43 -11.47 48.53
C ALA A 15 44.08 -11.67 47.83
N MET A 16 43.14 -12.37 48.45
CA MET A 16 41.74 -12.36 48.05
C MET A 16 41.19 -10.95 48.28
N ILE A 17 41.18 -10.15 47.25
CA ILE A 17 40.29 -9.01 47.20
C ILE A 17 38.90 -9.60 46.82
N ALA A 18 38.04 -9.71 47.82
CA ALA A 18 36.61 -9.91 47.62
C ALA A 18 36.08 -8.65 46.97
N THR A 19 36.07 -8.59 45.65
CA THR A 19 35.23 -7.66 44.94
C THR A 19 33.80 -8.12 45.14
N THR A 20 33.13 -7.54 46.11
CA THR A 20 31.68 -7.52 46.19
C THR A 20 31.24 -6.85 44.91
N VAL A 21 30.78 -7.66 43.94
CA VAL A 21 29.98 -7.15 42.84
C VAL A 21 28.69 -6.66 43.49
N CYS A 22 28.61 -5.38 43.77
CA CYS A 22 27.33 -4.73 43.97
C CYS A 22 26.59 -4.89 42.66
N ILE A 23 25.74 -5.89 42.55
CA ILE A 23 24.61 -5.87 41.66
C ILE A 23 23.84 -4.60 42.12
N PRO A 24 23.66 -3.57 41.28
CA PRO A 24 22.79 -2.50 41.67
C PRO A 24 21.43 -3.17 41.92
N GLU A 25 20.96 -3.16 43.17
CA GLU A 25 19.55 -3.35 43.45
C GLU A 25 18.85 -2.36 42.49
N LYS A 26 18.11 -2.93 41.50
CA LYS A 26 17.13 -2.10 40.76
C LYS A 26 16.32 -1.42 41.84
N ASN A 27 16.57 -0.13 42.04
CA ASN A 27 15.64 0.70 42.79
C ASN A 27 14.29 0.39 42.17
N VAL A 28 13.45 -0.30 42.90
CA VAL A 28 12.02 -0.28 42.66
C VAL A 28 11.67 1.18 42.89
N GLN A 29 11.77 1.97 41.82
CA GLN A 29 11.14 3.27 41.81
C GLN A 29 9.68 2.99 42.08
N THR A 30 9.27 3.27 43.32
CA THR A 30 7.85 3.51 43.59
C THR A 30 7.41 4.48 42.51
N VAL A 31 6.59 3.99 41.57
CA VAL A 31 6.00 4.81 40.51
C VAL A 31 5.38 6.00 41.23
N SER A 32 6.07 7.13 41.22
CA SER A 32 5.46 8.41 41.53
C SER A 32 4.29 8.50 40.57
N ALA A 33 3.06 8.64 41.10
CA ALA A 33 1.86 8.71 40.29
C ALA A 33 2.14 9.67 39.12
N SER A 34 2.39 9.13 37.96
CA SER A 34 2.60 9.94 36.75
C SER A 34 1.33 10.74 36.57
N SER A 35 1.47 12.01 36.25
CA SER A 35 0.32 12.90 36.08
C SER A 35 -0.51 12.35 34.92
N PHE A 36 -1.74 11.95 35.18
CA PHE A 36 -2.66 11.46 34.14
C PHE A 36 -2.93 12.58 33.12
N ASN A 37 -2.53 12.37 31.85
CA ASN A 37 -2.78 13.31 30.78
C ASN A 37 -4.21 13.15 30.24
N ASN A 38 -4.98 14.23 30.25
CA ASN A 38 -6.37 14.24 29.78
C ASN A 38 -6.44 14.40 28.25
N LEU A 39 -5.87 13.44 27.52
CA LEU A 39 -5.89 13.46 26.05
C LEU A 39 -7.34 13.44 25.53
N ASN A 40 -7.66 14.36 24.62
CA ASN A 40 -8.94 14.34 23.91
C ASN A 40 -8.98 13.22 22.85
N GLN A 41 -10.09 13.12 22.12
CA GLN A 41 -10.29 12.08 21.10
C GLN A 41 -9.15 12.02 20.06
N THR A 42 -8.79 13.15 19.46
CA THR A 42 -7.76 13.22 18.41
C THR A 42 -6.38 12.93 18.98
N GLU A 43 -6.09 13.45 20.16
CA GLU A 43 -4.81 13.24 20.84
C GLU A 43 -4.60 11.78 21.21
N ILE A 44 -5.62 11.11 21.79
CA ILE A 44 -5.50 9.69 22.17
C ILE A 44 -5.38 8.80 20.94
N THR A 45 -6.15 9.06 19.87
CA THR A 45 -6.07 8.31 18.62
C THR A 45 -4.67 8.39 18.03
N LYS A 46 -4.09 9.60 17.98
CA LYS A 46 -2.73 9.81 17.48
C LYS A 46 -1.68 9.17 18.38
N ALA A 47 -1.85 9.25 19.70
CA ALA A 47 -0.89 8.70 20.66
C ALA A 47 -0.85 7.18 20.65
N MET A 48 -1.99 6.52 20.49
CA MET A 48 -2.09 5.05 20.38
C MET A 48 -1.53 4.52 19.07
N GLY A 49 -1.58 5.29 17.97
CA GLY A 49 -1.01 4.93 16.67
C GLY A 49 -1.43 3.55 16.18
N ALA A 50 -0.53 2.84 15.50
CA ALA A 50 -0.75 1.43 15.18
C ALA A 50 -0.43 0.55 16.38
N GLY A 51 -1.30 -0.44 16.62
CA GLY A 51 -1.16 -1.42 17.69
C GLY A 51 -0.87 -2.83 17.19
N TRP A 52 -0.51 -3.69 18.13
CA TRP A 52 -0.22 -5.10 17.94
C TRP A 52 -0.87 -5.93 19.04
N ASN A 53 -1.41 -7.11 18.71
CA ASN A 53 -1.99 -8.03 19.68
C ASN A 53 -0.95 -9.00 20.22
N LEU A 54 -0.87 -9.11 21.55
CA LEU A 54 -0.14 -10.16 22.25
C LEU A 54 -1.04 -11.41 22.33
N GLY A 55 -1.49 -11.89 21.16
CA GLY A 55 -2.48 -12.96 21.05
C GLY A 55 -1.93 -14.34 21.31
N ASN A 56 -2.81 -15.28 21.66
CA ASN A 56 -2.50 -16.67 22.01
C ASN A 56 -1.54 -16.83 23.22
N GLN A 57 -1.64 -15.93 24.21
CA GLN A 57 -0.84 -15.99 25.43
C GLN A 57 -1.69 -15.89 26.70
N LEU A 58 -2.03 -14.73 27.24
CA LEU A 58 -2.82 -14.67 28.49
C LEU A 58 -4.28 -15.07 28.31
N GLU A 59 -4.81 -15.11 27.10
CA GLU A 59 -6.12 -15.69 26.80
C GLU A 59 -6.06 -17.20 26.52
N ALA A 60 -4.86 -17.75 26.28
CA ALA A 60 -4.68 -19.19 26.07
C ALA A 60 -5.01 -19.99 27.33
N SER A 61 -5.60 -21.15 27.14
CA SER A 61 -6.00 -22.01 28.25
C SER A 61 -5.78 -23.51 27.94
N SER A 62 -5.62 -24.28 29.00
CA SER A 62 -5.61 -25.74 28.94
C SER A 62 -6.72 -26.28 29.84
N ASN A 63 -7.71 -26.97 29.24
CA ASN A 63 -8.86 -27.49 29.96
C ASN A 63 -9.58 -26.44 30.83
N GLY A 64 -9.71 -25.21 30.34
CA GLY A 64 -10.36 -24.11 31.03
C GLY A 64 -9.51 -23.42 32.10
N THR A 65 -8.24 -23.74 32.22
CA THR A 65 -7.30 -23.05 33.08
C THR A 65 -6.40 -22.15 32.25
N PRO A 66 -6.44 -20.82 32.42
CA PRO A 66 -5.57 -19.89 31.73
C PRO A 66 -4.10 -20.23 31.95
N ASN A 67 -3.36 -20.24 30.85
CA ASN A 67 -1.90 -20.52 30.84
C ASN A 67 -1.28 -19.91 29.59
N GLU A 68 -0.41 -18.92 29.78
CA GLU A 68 0.23 -18.15 28.68
C GLU A 68 1.06 -19.00 27.68
N THR A 69 1.32 -20.27 27.99
CA THR A 69 2.07 -21.19 27.12
C THR A 69 1.19 -22.30 26.51
N ALA A 70 -0.11 -22.30 26.80
CA ALA A 70 -1.01 -23.41 26.42
C ALA A 70 -1.13 -23.61 24.90
N TYR A 71 -0.97 -22.54 24.11
CA TYR A 71 -1.06 -22.58 22.64
C TYR A 71 0.32 -22.59 21.97
N GLY A 72 1.40 -22.95 22.72
CA GLY A 72 2.74 -23.17 22.17
C GLY A 72 3.65 -21.94 22.15
N ASN A 73 3.18 -20.81 22.61
CA ASN A 73 4.01 -19.61 22.75
C ASN A 73 4.88 -19.70 24.03
N PRO A 74 6.06 -19.05 24.09
CA PRO A 74 6.85 -18.94 25.31
C PRO A 74 6.19 -17.99 26.30
N LYS A 75 6.69 -17.96 27.54
CA LYS A 75 6.28 -16.94 28.50
C LYS A 75 6.61 -15.54 28.01
N ILE A 76 5.68 -14.61 28.23
CA ILE A 76 5.87 -13.20 27.90
C ILE A 76 7.02 -12.62 28.71
N ASN A 77 7.88 -11.87 28.03
CA ASN A 77 8.99 -11.13 28.64
C ASN A 77 9.10 -9.72 28.04
N GLU A 78 9.93 -8.91 28.68
CA GLU A 78 10.12 -7.51 28.28
C GLU A 78 10.81 -7.37 26.91
N GLU A 79 11.67 -8.32 26.55
CA GLU A 79 12.39 -8.31 25.27
C GLU A 79 11.45 -8.38 24.07
N LEU A 80 10.35 -9.15 24.17
CA LEU A 80 9.32 -9.18 23.14
C LEU A 80 8.60 -7.84 23.04
N ILE A 81 8.24 -7.24 24.17
CA ILE A 81 7.57 -5.93 24.22
C ILE A 81 8.45 -4.84 23.59
N LEU A 82 9.75 -4.86 23.90
CA LEU A 82 10.73 -3.94 23.31
C LEU A 82 10.88 -4.16 21.80
N ALA A 83 10.92 -5.40 21.34
CA ALA A 83 11.00 -5.69 19.90
C ALA A 83 9.78 -5.15 19.13
N VAL A 84 8.58 -5.25 19.71
CA VAL A 84 7.35 -4.68 19.13
C VAL A 84 7.41 -3.15 19.11
N LYS A 85 7.87 -2.53 20.20
CA LYS A 85 8.10 -1.08 20.26
C LYS A 85 9.12 -0.62 19.22
N ASP A 86 10.26 -1.31 19.12
CA ASP A 86 11.34 -0.98 18.19
C ASP A 86 10.92 -1.13 16.72
N ALA A 87 9.94 -1.99 16.44
CA ALA A 87 9.31 -2.10 15.13
C ALA A 87 8.37 -0.92 14.80
N GLY A 88 8.09 -0.03 15.77
CA GLY A 88 7.32 1.21 15.57
C GLY A 88 5.91 1.22 16.15
N PHE A 89 5.41 0.12 16.70
CA PHE A 89 4.09 0.06 17.32
C PHE A 89 4.03 0.94 18.58
N LYS A 90 2.88 1.57 18.78
CA LYS A 90 2.64 2.48 19.94
C LYS A 90 1.68 1.89 20.97
N SER A 91 0.92 0.86 20.62
CA SER A 91 0.00 0.18 21.52
C SER A 91 0.08 -1.34 21.41
N ILE A 92 -0.19 -2.01 22.53
CA ILE A 92 -0.29 -3.47 22.63
C ILE A 92 -1.65 -3.82 23.25
N ARG A 93 -2.46 -4.59 22.51
CA ARG A 93 -3.64 -5.23 23.07
C ARG A 93 -3.23 -6.54 23.71
N ILE A 94 -3.65 -6.73 24.94
CA ILE A 94 -3.31 -7.87 25.81
C ILE A 94 -4.61 -8.65 26.05
N PRO A 95 -4.96 -9.62 25.19
CA PRO A 95 -6.07 -10.53 25.42
C PRO A 95 -5.86 -11.31 26.71
N VAL A 96 -6.86 -11.38 27.60
CA VAL A 96 -6.78 -12.09 28.88
C VAL A 96 -8.03 -12.93 29.11
N SER A 97 -7.88 -14.21 29.43
CA SER A 97 -8.97 -15.06 29.93
C SER A 97 -8.85 -15.27 31.43
N TYR A 98 -9.95 -15.29 32.12
CA TYR A 98 -10.01 -15.51 33.56
C TYR A 98 -10.57 -16.90 33.90
N LEU A 99 -11.61 -17.39 33.24
CA LEU A 99 -12.14 -18.75 33.27
C LEU A 99 -12.14 -19.37 34.70
N SER A 100 -11.41 -20.47 34.91
CA SER A 100 -11.28 -21.14 36.21
C SER A 100 -10.44 -20.40 37.24
N MET A 101 -9.81 -19.27 36.88
CA MET A 101 -9.14 -18.38 37.84
C MET A 101 -10.13 -17.55 38.67
N ILE A 102 -11.44 -17.70 38.44
CA ILE A 102 -12.49 -17.04 39.21
C ILE A 102 -13.12 -18.07 40.15
N ASP A 103 -13.03 -17.83 41.45
CA ASP A 103 -13.68 -18.67 42.47
C ASP A 103 -15.16 -18.26 42.67
N ASP A 104 -16.05 -19.00 42.01
CA ASP A 104 -17.51 -18.76 42.09
C ASP A 104 -18.09 -18.94 43.48
N SER A 105 -17.43 -19.72 44.34
CA SER A 105 -17.87 -20.00 45.74
C SER A 105 -17.44 -18.91 46.71
N ASN A 106 -16.50 -18.06 46.34
CA ASN A 106 -15.93 -17.01 47.18
C ASN A 106 -16.15 -15.61 46.58
N GLY A 107 -17.39 -15.30 46.19
CA GLY A 107 -17.77 -13.99 45.71
C GLY A 107 -17.14 -13.59 44.39
N TYR A 108 -16.82 -14.58 43.53
CA TYR A 108 -16.17 -14.40 42.23
C TYR A 108 -14.76 -13.81 42.35
N LYS A 109 -14.00 -14.23 43.38
CA LYS A 109 -12.63 -13.78 43.59
C LYS A 109 -11.72 -14.30 42.49
N ILE A 110 -10.99 -13.41 41.83
CA ILE A 110 -9.96 -13.76 40.87
C ILE A 110 -8.71 -14.24 41.63
N ASP A 111 -8.05 -15.29 41.13
CA ASP A 111 -6.79 -15.74 41.66
C ASP A 111 -5.74 -14.61 41.63
N SER A 112 -5.17 -14.29 42.78
CA SER A 112 -4.26 -13.15 42.89
C SER A 112 -2.97 -13.34 42.10
N SER A 113 -2.48 -14.57 41.97
CA SER A 113 -1.25 -14.82 41.21
C SER A 113 -1.47 -14.63 39.71
N TRP A 114 -2.67 -14.93 39.22
CA TRP A 114 -3.05 -14.65 37.83
C TRP A 114 -3.19 -13.15 37.56
N LEU A 115 -3.87 -12.44 38.45
CA LEU A 115 -4.03 -10.99 38.34
C LEU A 115 -2.69 -10.25 38.45
N ASP A 116 -1.78 -10.71 39.34
CA ASP A 116 -0.40 -10.22 39.41
C ASP A 116 0.39 -10.48 38.14
N ARG A 117 0.16 -11.63 37.46
CA ARG A 117 0.79 -11.90 36.16
C ARG A 117 0.29 -10.97 35.07
N VAL A 118 -1.02 -10.74 35.00
CA VAL A 118 -1.60 -9.74 34.07
C VAL A 118 -0.99 -8.37 34.33
N LYS A 119 -0.88 -7.98 35.61
CA LYS A 119 -0.24 -6.73 36.01
C LYS A 119 1.20 -6.62 35.52
N GLN A 120 2.02 -7.65 35.69
CA GLN A 120 3.39 -7.66 35.22
C GLN A 120 3.50 -7.40 33.70
N VAL A 121 2.61 -7.98 32.92
CA VAL A 121 2.62 -7.78 31.45
C VAL A 121 2.18 -6.36 31.08
N VAL A 122 1.21 -5.80 31.80
CA VAL A 122 0.80 -4.40 31.64
C VAL A 122 1.95 -3.46 32.01
N ASP A 123 2.66 -3.74 33.12
CA ASP A 123 3.81 -2.95 33.56
C ASP A 123 4.89 -2.94 32.46
N MET A 124 5.21 -4.08 31.83
CA MET A 124 6.18 -4.14 30.72
C MET A 124 5.79 -3.21 29.56
N CYS A 125 4.50 -3.05 29.29
CA CYS A 125 4.05 -2.16 28.23
C CYS A 125 4.12 -0.67 28.66
N VAL A 126 3.50 -0.35 29.80
CA VAL A 126 3.35 1.03 30.27
C VAL A 126 4.69 1.65 30.69
N ASP A 127 5.56 0.90 31.38
CA ASP A 127 6.90 1.35 31.77
C ASP A 127 7.80 1.64 30.56
N ASN A 128 7.49 1.04 29.40
CA ASN A 128 8.15 1.31 28.15
C ASN A 128 7.44 2.37 27.29
N GLY A 129 6.41 3.06 27.83
CA GLY A 129 5.69 4.14 27.16
C GLY A 129 4.75 3.67 26.04
N LEU A 130 4.33 2.42 26.07
CA LEU A 130 3.33 1.87 25.16
C LEU A 130 1.93 1.96 25.79
N TYR A 131 0.92 2.19 24.96
CA TYR A 131 -0.47 2.05 25.39
C TYR A 131 -0.80 0.56 25.51
N ALA A 132 -1.40 0.16 26.64
CA ALA A 132 -1.86 -1.19 26.90
C ALA A 132 -3.38 -1.26 26.88
N ILE A 133 -3.96 -2.19 26.12
CA ILE A 133 -5.40 -2.48 26.12
C ILE A 133 -5.59 -3.84 26.78
N VAL A 134 -6.28 -3.91 27.91
CA VAL A 134 -6.56 -5.17 28.65
C VAL A 134 -8.04 -5.45 28.60
N ASN A 135 -8.40 -6.71 28.31
CA ASN A 135 -9.80 -7.13 28.18
C ASN A 135 -10.13 -8.40 28.97
N MET A 136 -11.38 -8.85 28.81
CA MET A 136 -11.86 -10.18 29.13
C MET A 136 -12.16 -10.89 27.81
N HIS A 137 -11.35 -11.94 27.46
CA HIS A 137 -11.29 -12.46 26.09
C HIS A 137 -12.00 -13.81 25.90
N GLY A 138 -11.37 -14.90 26.36
CA GLY A 138 -11.89 -16.25 26.12
C GLY A 138 -13.10 -16.62 27.00
N ASP A 139 -13.43 -15.80 27.95
CA ASP A 139 -14.56 -16.01 28.89
C ASP A 139 -15.92 -16.04 28.22
N GLY A 140 -16.06 -15.40 27.04
CA GLY A 140 -17.27 -15.33 26.22
C GLY A 140 -17.44 -16.46 25.20
N TYR A 141 -16.46 -17.32 25.04
CA TYR A 141 -16.52 -18.37 24.02
C TYR A 141 -17.12 -19.67 24.54
N THR A 142 -18.20 -20.15 23.94
CA THR A 142 -18.79 -21.47 24.22
C THR A 142 -17.86 -22.63 23.82
N THR A 143 -16.91 -22.40 22.95
CA THR A 143 -15.89 -23.37 22.50
C THR A 143 -14.69 -23.47 23.44
N VAL A 144 -14.52 -22.51 24.34
CA VAL A 144 -13.49 -22.53 25.37
C VAL A 144 -14.05 -23.21 26.61
N SER A 145 -13.34 -24.23 27.12
CA SER A 145 -13.75 -24.90 28.36
C SER A 145 -13.82 -23.91 29.52
N GLY A 146 -14.94 -23.85 30.20
CA GLY A 146 -15.17 -22.91 31.30
C GLY A 146 -15.60 -21.51 30.88
N GLY A 147 -15.89 -21.27 29.61
CA GLY A 147 -16.50 -20.02 29.15
C GLY A 147 -17.84 -19.76 29.82
N TRP A 148 -18.05 -18.55 30.33
CA TRP A 148 -19.20 -18.23 31.21
C TRP A 148 -19.87 -16.90 30.87
N LEU A 149 -19.20 -15.96 30.21
CA LEU A 149 -19.75 -14.65 29.84
C LEU A 149 -20.57 -14.81 28.56
N LEU A 150 -21.78 -15.35 28.68
CA LEU A 150 -22.64 -15.70 27.57
C LEU A 150 -23.80 -14.70 27.45
N CYS A 151 -23.92 -14.06 26.28
CA CYS A 151 -24.92 -13.00 26.09
C CYS A 151 -26.32 -13.51 25.74
N GLY A 152 -26.46 -14.63 25.05
CA GLY A 152 -27.72 -15.24 24.65
C GLY A 152 -28.18 -16.37 25.56
N ASN A 153 -27.28 -16.97 26.33
CA ASN A 153 -27.49 -18.16 27.12
C ASN A 153 -27.17 -17.93 28.62
N GLY A 154 -27.50 -18.90 29.46
CA GLY A 154 -27.18 -18.89 30.87
C GLY A 154 -28.09 -17.97 31.73
N GLU A 155 -27.84 -18.01 33.04
CA GLU A 155 -28.57 -17.19 34.01
C GLU A 155 -28.00 -15.77 34.07
N GLN A 156 -28.62 -14.85 33.35
CA GLN A 156 -28.10 -13.50 33.15
C GLN A 156 -27.89 -12.73 34.46
N THR A 157 -28.67 -12.97 35.50
CA THR A 157 -28.47 -12.34 36.80
C THR A 157 -27.13 -12.73 37.42
N LYS A 158 -26.77 -14.03 37.37
CA LYS A 158 -25.47 -14.52 37.87
C LYS A 158 -24.32 -14.05 37.01
N ILE A 159 -24.48 -14.12 35.68
CA ILE A 159 -23.43 -13.67 34.73
C ILE A 159 -23.11 -12.20 34.98
N LYS A 160 -24.14 -11.33 35.08
CA LYS A 160 -23.96 -9.89 35.34
C LYS A 160 -23.32 -9.62 36.70
N ALA A 161 -23.67 -10.40 37.73
CA ALA A 161 -23.06 -10.29 39.07
C ALA A 161 -21.56 -10.71 39.04
N LYS A 162 -21.25 -11.84 38.42
CA LYS A 162 -19.88 -12.30 38.23
C LYS A 162 -19.05 -11.30 37.42
N TYR A 163 -19.56 -10.84 36.30
CA TYR A 163 -18.93 -9.86 35.45
C TYR A 163 -18.57 -8.56 36.19
N LYS A 164 -19.53 -8.05 36.95
CA LYS A 164 -19.34 -6.87 37.81
C LYS A 164 -18.23 -7.11 38.84
N ALA A 165 -18.27 -8.24 39.56
CA ALA A 165 -17.28 -8.57 40.60
C ALA A 165 -15.88 -8.73 40.04
N CYS A 166 -15.74 -9.29 38.83
CA CYS A 166 -14.44 -9.36 38.15
C CYS A 166 -13.90 -7.98 37.80
N TRP A 167 -14.74 -7.11 37.18
CA TRP A 167 -14.33 -5.75 36.84
C TRP A 167 -14.04 -4.86 38.04
N GLU A 168 -14.69 -5.09 39.19
CA GLU A 168 -14.35 -4.41 40.45
C GLU A 168 -12.91 -4.71 40.88
N GLN A 169 -12.47 -5.97 40.77
CA GLN A 169 -11.12 -6.38 41.14
C GLN A 169 -10.06 -5.92 40.13
N ILE A 170 -10.35 -6.05 38.82
CA ILE A 170 -9.47 -5.57 37.76
C ILE A 170 -9.30 -4.05 37.90
N ALA A 171 -10.39 -3.30 37.99
CA ALA A 171 -10.37 -1.86 38.10
C ALA A 171 -9.62 -1.38 39.35
N ASP A 172 -9.78 -2.06 40.51
CA ASP A 172 -9.07 -1.71 41.74
C ASP A 172 -7.55 -1.94 41.62
N THR A 173 -7.14 -3.04 40.97
CA THR A 173 -5.73 -3.37 40.72
C THR A 173 -5.01 -2.29 39.94
N PHE A 174 -5.69 -1.69 38.96
CA PHE A 174 -5.08 -0.76 38.00
C PHE A 174 -5.51 0.71 38.17
N LYS A 175 -6.22 1.08 39.23
CA LYS A 175 -6.82 2.40 39.40
C LYS A 175 -5.83 3.59 39.38
N ASN A 176 -4.57 3.34 39.68
CA ASN A 176 -3.53 4.38 39.74
C ASN A 176 -2.69 4.49 38.46
N TYR A 177 -2.92 3.64 37.46
CA TYR A 177 -2.23 3.75 36.16
C TYR A 177 -2.67 5.00 35.44
N ASP A 178 -1.77 5.57 34.63
CA ASP A 178 -2.03 6.76 33.84
C ASP A 178 -2.86 6.45 32.58
N GLU A 179 -2.89 7.34 31.63
CA GLU A 179 -3.63 7.25 30.38
C GLU A 179 -3.13 6.17 29.42
N HIS A 180 -1.93 5.61 29.63
CA HIS A 180 -1.40 4.53 28.78
C HIS A 180 -2.17 3.21 28.97
N LEU A 181 -2.93 3.04 30.04
CA LEU A 181 -3.77 1.85 30.22
C LEU A 181 -5.21 2.11 29.82
N ILE A 182 -5.74 1.28 28.95
CA ILE A 182 -7.13 1.29 28.47
C ILE A 182 -7.76 -0.06 28.84
N PHE A 183 -9.00 -0.03 29.29
CA PHE A 183 -9.77 -1.25 29.52
C PHE A 183 -10.76 -1.48 28.40
N GLU A 184 -10.82 -2.72 27.90
CA GLU A 184 -11.81 -3.19 26.94
C GLU A 184 -12.75 -4.17 27.65
N SER A 185 -14.07 -3.90 27.60
CA SER A 185 -15.05 -4.57 28.45
C SER A 185 -15.12 -6.09 28.23
N MET A 186 -15.05 -6.53 27.01
CA MET A 186 -15.07 -7.93 26.58
C MET A 186 -14.54 -8.03 25.14
N ASN A 187 -14.38 -9.25 24.65
CA ASN A 187 -13.97 -9.53 23.28
C ASN A 187 -15.20 -9.71 22.35
N GLU A 188 -15.20 -10.75 21.55
CA GLU A 188 -16.21 -11.10 20.54
C GLU A 188 -17.38 -11.86 21.17
N GLU A 189 -18.31 -11.14 21.78
CA GLU A 189 -19.48 -11.77 22.43
C GLU A 189 -20.59 -12.06 21.41
N PHE A 190 -20.88 -13.33 21.19
CA PHE A 190 -21.94 -13.82 20.30
C PHE A 190 -22.41 -15.26 20.60
N ASP A 191 -21.97 -15.86 21.71
CA ASP A 191 -22.26 -17.25 22.13
C ASP A 191 -21.94 -18.30 21.06
N GLY A 192 -21.00 -18.01 20.13
CA GLY A 192 -20.69 -18.88 18.99
C GLY A 192 -21.82 -18.97 17.93
N THR A 193 -22.82 -18.12 18.01
CA THR A 193 -23.97 -18.09 17.07
C THR A 193 -23.72 -17.07 15.97
N TYR A 194 -23.33 -17.55 14.80
CA TYR A 194 -23.15 -16.67 13.63
C TYR A 194 -24.50 -16.22 13.07
N GLY A 195 -24.53 -15.00 12.53
CA GLY A 195 -25.70 -14.38 11.94
C GLY A 195 -26.23 -13.21 12.78
N ASN A 196 -27.46 -12.79 12.52
CA ASN A 196 -28.05 -11.64 13.18
C ASN A 196 -28.27 -11.89 14.68
N PRO A 197 -27.88 -10.94 15.54
CA PRO A 197 -28.13 -11.05 16.98
C PRO A 197 -29.62 -11.10 17.30
N SER A 198 -29.98 -11.88 18.31
CA SER A 198 -31.30 -11.75 18.89
C SER A 198 -31.39 -10.45 19.72
N TYR A 199 -32.60 -9.87 19.84
CA TYR A 199 -32.83 -8.68 20.66
C TYR A 199 -32.31 -8.86 22.10
N ASN A 200 -32.60 -10.02 22.73
CA ASN A 200 -32.21 -10.30 24.11
C ASN A 200 -30.68 -10.43 24.27
N ALA A 201 -30.00 -11.10 23.32
CA ALA A 201 -28.56 -11.23 23.36
C ALA A 201 -27.87 -9.86 23.22
N TYR A 202 -28.36 -9.02 22.32
CA TYR A 202 -27.82 -7.67 22.17
C TYR A 202 -28.07 -6.78 23.37
N ALA A 203 -29.29 -6.86 23.97
CA ALA A 203 -29.63 -6.14 25.20
C ALA A 203 -28.71 -6.56 26.37
N ASN A 204 -28.27 -7.82 26.41
CA ASN A 204 -27.32 -8.29 27.43
C ASN A 204 -25.92 -7.71 27.19
N ILE A 205 -25.43 -7.65 25.95
CA ILE A 205 -24.16 -7.00 25.63
C ILE A 205 -24.18 -5.52 26.04
N ASN A 206 -25.24 -4.79 25.70
CA ASN A 206 -25.43 -3.40 26.14
C ASN A 206 -25.40 -3.28 27.65
N ALA A 207 -26.06 -4.23 28.37
CA ALA A 207 -26.06 -4.26 29.82
C ALA A 207 -24.66 -4.56 30.41
N TYR A 208 -23.88 -5.46 29.79
CA TYR A 208 -22.49 -5.71 30.20
C TYR A 208 -21.62 -4.46 30.01
N ASN A 209 -21.72 -3.78 28.87
CA ASN A 209 -21.02 -2.53 28.63
C ASN A 209 -21.39 -1.44 29.65
N GLN A 210 -22.69 -1.32 30.03
CA GLN A 210 -23.13 -0.37 31.06
C GLN A 210 -22.59 -0.75 32.45
N ILE A 211 -22.62 -2.05 32.82
CA ILE A 211 -22.06 -2.55 34.10
C ILE A 211 -20.55 -2.25 34.15
N PHE A 212 -19.83 -2.51 33.08
CA PHE A 212 -18.38 -2.23 32.94
C PHE A 212 -18.08 -0.75 33.17
N VAL A 213 -18.72 0.15 32.41
CA VAL A 213 -18.48 1.59 32.51
C VAL A 213 -18.78 2.08 33.94
N ASP A 214 -19.95 1.73 34.50
CA ASP A 214 -20.34 2.13 35.84
C ASP A 214 -19.35 1.61 36.91
N THR A 215 -18.91 0.35 36.79
CA THR A 215 -18.03 -0.31 37.76
C THR A 215 -16.65 0.32 37.74
N VAL A 216 -16.07 0.49 36.55
CA VAL A 216 -14.74 1.09 36.42
C VAL A 216 -14.74 2.54 36.91
N ARG A 217 -15.72 3.36 36.51
CA ARG A 217 -15.80 4.75 36.97
C ARG A 217 -15.89 4.87 38.49
N LYS A 218 -16.66 4.02 39.15
CA LYS A 218 -16.86 4.02 40.59
C LYS A 218 -15.69 3.51 41.40
N SER A 219 -14.74 2.80 40.80
CA SER A 219 -13.57 2.28 41.50
C SER A 219 -12.56 3.36 41.93
N GLY A 220 -12.73 4.58 41.44
CA GLY A 220 -11.91 5.73 41.82
C GLY A 220 -10.50 5.75 41.17
N GLY A 221 -9.61 6.59 41.77
CA GLY A 221 -8.30 6.83 41.15
C GLY A 221 -8.42 7.43 39.77
N ASN A 222 -7.55 7.05 38.85
CA ASN A 222 -7.58 7.50 37.47
C ASN A 222 -8.67 6.85 36.60
N ASN A 223 -9.38 5.86 37.16
CA ASN A 223 -10.44 5.17 36.44
C ASN A 223 -11.67 6.05 36.20
N ASP A 224 -11.86 7.10 36.98
CA ASP A 224 -12.95 8.07 36.80
C ASP A 224 -12.83 8.89 35.49
N LYS A 225 -11.65 8.87 34.84
CA LYS A 225 -11.32 9.62 33.62
C LYS A 225 -10.62 8.81 32.54
N ARG A 226 -10.31 7.52 32.80
CA ARG A 226 -9.67 6.59 31.88
C ARG A 226 -10.52 6.37 30.62
N TRP A 227 -9.89 6.21 29.47
CA TRP A 227 -10.53 5.73 28.26
C TRP A 227 -11.00 4.28 28.43
N LEU A 228 -12.26 3.99 28.08
CA LEU A 228 -12.88 2.68 28.16
C LEU A 228 -13.33 2.26 26.77
N LEU A 229 -13.06 1.01 26.40
CA LEU A 229 -13.33 0.45 25.09
C LEU A 229 -14.48 -0.57 25.19
N ILE A 230 -15.48 -0.47 24.34
CA ILE A 230 -16.69 -1.31 24.38
C ILE A 230 -16.98 -1.91 23.00
N PRO A 231 -17.26 -3.22 22.89
CA PRO A 231 -17.65 -3.87 21.64
C PRO A 231 -19.17 -3.90 21.45
N GLY A 232 -19.57 -4.06 20.17
CA GLY A 232 -20.89 -4.57 19.82
C GLY A 232 -20.88 -6.09 19.63
N TRP A 233 -21.97 -6.63 19.08
CA TRP A 233 -22.13 -8.05 18.77
C TRP A 233 -20.99 -8.57 17.90
N ASN A 234 -20.27 -9.58 18.41
CA ASN A 234 -19.12 -10.21 17.75
C ASN A 234 -18.10 -9.21 17.19
N THR A 235 -17.93 -8.05 17.82
CA THR A 235 -17.07 -6.95 17.33
C THR A 235 -17.26 -6.61 15.84
N ASN A 236 -18.35 -7.03 15.25
CA ASN A 236 -18.63 -6.86 13.83
C ASN A 236 -19.06 -5.43 13.50
N ILE A 237 -18.47 -4.83 12.49
CA ILE A 237 -18.72 -3.45 12.05
C ILE A 237 -20.21 -3.23 11.74
N ASN A 238 -20.82 -4.11 10.94
CA ASN A 238 -22.21 -3.92 10.53
C ASN A 238 -23.17 -4.07 11.70
N TYR A 239 -22.95 -5.06 12.58
CA TYR A 239 -23.79 -5.24 13.77
C TYR A 239 -23.62 -4.12 14.81
N THR A 240 -22.49 -3.43 14.81
CA THR A 240 -22.20 -2.32 15.72
C THR A 240 -22.70 -0.97 15.17
N ALA A 241 -22.53 -0.72 13.88
CA ALA A 241 -22.85 0.57 13.27
C ALA A 241 -24.30 0.67 12.73
N ASP A 242 -24.88 -0.44 12.26
CA ASP A 242 -26.22 -0.48 11.70
C ASP A 242 -27.29 -0.75 12.78
N ASN A 243 -28.55 -0.79 12.41
CA ASN A 243 -29.69 -0.85 13.34
C ASN A 243 -29.97 -2.27 13.89
N TYR A 244 -28.96 -2.92 14.50
CA TYR A 244 -29.10 -4.25 15.11
C TYR A 244 -29.29 -4.21 16.62
N GLY A 245 -29.19 -3.05 17.26
CA GLY A 245 -29.50 -2.89 18.70
C GLY A 245 -28.28 -2.45 19.53
N PHE A 246 -27.16 -2.04 18.94
CA PHE A 246 -26.05 -1.46 19.68
C PHE A 246 -26.44 -0.13 20.30
N GLU A 247 -26.18 0.03 21.60
CA GLU A 247 -26.44 1.25 22.37
C GLU A 247 -25.15 1.68 23.10
N MET A 248 -24.82 2.97 22.97
CA MET A 248 -23.74 3.56 23.76
C MET A 248 -24.11 3.63 25.22
N PRO A 249 -23.28 3.14 26.15
CA PRO A 249 -23.56 3.25 27.58
C PRO A 249 -23.50 4.70 28.05
N SER A 250 -24.29 4.98 29.09
CA SER A 250 -24.23 6.27 29.80
C SER A 250 -22.95 6.35 30.64
N ASP A 251 -22.16 7.42 30.49
CA ASP A 251 -20.95 7.68 31.29
C ASP A 251 -21.21 8.68 32.42
N LYS A 252 -22.23 8.43 33.21
CA LYS A 252 -22.72 9.36 34.24
C LYS A 252 -21.78 9.58 35.42
N TYR A 253 -20.77 8.71 35.58
CA TYR A 253 -19.78 8.82 36.65
C TYR A 253 -18.39 9.30 36.13
N LEU A 254 -18.36 9.78 34.89
CA LEU A 254 -17.18 10.43 34.35
C LEU A 254 -16.78 11.62 35.22
N SER A 255 -15.48 11.75 35.50
CA SER A 255 -14.93 12.83 36.32
C SER A 255 -15.31 14.21 35.77
N SER A 256 -15.70 15.09 36.66
CA SER A 256 -15.93 16.51 36.34
C SER A 256 -14.67 17.27 35.93
N SER A 257 -13.48 16.67 36.10
CA SER A 257 -12.23 17.23 35.60
C SER A 257 -12.12 17.11 34.07
N ILE A 258 -12.90 16.25 33.43
CA ILE A 258 -12.97 16.14 31.98
C ILE A 258 -13.84 17.30 31.44
N PRO A 259 -13.33 18.05 30.46
CA PRO A 259 -14.10 19.16 29.87
C PRO A 259 -15.47 18.73 29.36
N SER A 260 -16.46 19.56 29.58
CA SER A 260 -17.84 19.28 29.13
C SER A 260 -17.88 19.00 27.63
N GLY A 261 -18.59 17.94 27.25
CA GLY A 261 -18.72 17.50 25.85
C GLY A 261 -17.63 16.53 25.39
N GLN A 262 -16.50 16.40 26.08
CA GLN A 262 -15.51 15.37 25.76
C GLN A 262 -16.01 13.99 26.24
N LYS A 263 -15.71 12.98 25.41
CA LYS A 263 -16.02 11.58 25.68
C LYS A 263 -14.81 10.86 26.25
N ARG A 264 -15.04 9.73 26.95
CA ARG A 264 -14.01 8.82 27.44
C ARG A 264 -14.39 7.35 27.20
N ILE A 265 -15.22 7.13 26.18
CA ILE A 265 -15.61 5.79 25.69
C ILE A 265 -15.17 5.67 24.24
N MET A 266 -14.57 4.55 23.89
CA MET A 266 -14.16 4.12 22.56
C MET A 266 -15.03 2.94 22.12
N VAL A 267 -15.17 2.71 20.82
CA VAL A 267 -15.88 1.57 20.25
C VAL A 267 -14.91 0.57 19.64
N SER A 268 -15.02 -0.70 20.05
CA SER A 268 -14.22 -1.81 19.56
C SER A 268 -14.95 -2.54 18.44
N VAL A 269 -14.25 -2.79 17.33
CA VAL A 269 -14.66 -3.68 16.25
C VAL A 269 -13.46 -4.48 15.76
N HIS A 270 -13.71 -5.59 15.05
CA HIS A 270 -12.68 -6.38 14.39
C HIS A 270 -12.92 -6.41 12.89
N TYR A 271 -11.87 -6.68 12.10
CA TYR A 271 -11.95 -6.67 10.64
C TYR A 271 -11.09 -7.76 10.01
N TYR A 272 -11.74 -8.76 9.45
CA TYR A 272 -11.11 -9.87 8.74
C TYR A 272 -11.77 -10.15 7.37
N ASP A 273 -12.30 -9.10 6.75
CA ASP A 273 -12.98 -9.23 5.46
C ASP A 273 -12.00 -9.05 4.28
N PRO A 274 -12.08 -9.88 3.24
CA PRO A 274 -12.92 -11.08 3.17
C PRO A 274 -12.28 -12.26 3.93
N TRP A 275 -13.07 -12.99 4.70
CA TRP A 275 -12.59 -14.13 5.51
C TRP A 275 -11.88 -15.20 4.67
N ASP A 276 -12.29 -15.39 3.40
CA ASP A 276 -11.64 -16.31 2.47
C ASP A 276 -10.14 -16.01 2.29
N PHE A 277 -9.76 -14.73 2.28
CA PHE A 277 -8.37 -14.31 2.21
C PHE A 277 -7.74 -14.26 3.61
N CYS A 278 -8.44 -13.66 4.58
CA CYS A 278 -7.87 -13.30 5.88
C CYS A 278 -7.76 -14.46 6.86
N GLY A 279 -8.68 -15.46 6.82
CA GLY A 279 -8.77 -16.48 7.87
C GLY A 279 -9.01 -17.90 7.39
N THR A 280 -9.54 -18.12 6.17
CA THR A 280 -9.78 -19.47 5.69
C THR A 280 -8.47 -20.20 5.36
N GLU A 281 -8.19 -21.29 6.04
CA GLU A 281 -7.03 -22.17 5.82
C GLU A 281 -7.18 -22.96 4.53
N SER A 282 -7.01 -22.30 3.39
CA SER A 282 -7.17 -22.85 2.05
C SER A 282 -6.14 -22.24 1.10
N SER A 283 -5.71 -23.01 0.10
CA SER A 283 -4.85 -22.56 -0.99
C SER A 283 -5.62 -21.90 -2.15
N THR A 284 -6.93 -21.73 -2.05
CA THR A 284 -7.76 -21.24 -3.16
C THR A 284 -7.84 -19.72 -3.22
N CYS A 285 -8.03 -19.03 -2.10
CA CYS A 285 -8.06 -17.58 -2.04
C CYS A 285 -6.77 -17.06 -1.37
N THR A 286 -5.75 -16.80 -2.20
CA THR A 286 -4.40 -16.45 -1.75
C THR A 286 -3.98 -15.04 -2.12
N GLN A 287 -4.77 -14.34 -2.94
CA GLN A 287 -4.45 -13.00 -3.45
C GLN A 287 -5.56 -12.00 -3.10
N TRP A 288 -5.17 -10.73 -2.98
CA TRP A 288 -6.06 -9.61 -2.70
C TRP A 288 -5.46 -8.30 -3.26
N GLY A 289 -6.33 -7.33 -3.58
CA GLY A 289 -5.95 -5.95 -3.90
C GLY A 289 -5.23 -5.77 -5.24
N GLU A 290 -4.56 -4.64 -5.37
CA GLU A 290 -3.84 -4.25 -6.59
C GLU A 290 -2.64 -5.16 -6.91
N LYS A 291 -2.13 -5.88 -5.91
CA LYS A 291 -1.02 -6.82 -6.10
C LYS A 291 -1.45 -8.19 -6.60
N ALA A 292 -2.74 -8.42 -6.74
CA ALA A 292 -3.25 -9.68 -7.30
C ALA A 292 -2.89 -9.82 -8.78
N THR A 293 -2.39 -10.98 -9.16
CA THR A 293 -2.01 -11.32 -10.54
C THR A 293 -2.90 -12.39 -11.16
N ASN A 294 -3.77 -13.02 -10.36
CA ASN A 294 -4.68 -14.07 -10.79
C ASN A 294 -6.04 -13.90 -10.12
N SER A 295 -7.02 -13.47 -10.91
CA SER A 295 -8.40 -13.22 -10.43
C SER A 295 -9.09 -14.46 -9.86
N SER A 296 -8.72 -15.67 -10.29
CA SER A 296 -9.29 -16.91 -9.74
C SER A 296 -8.83 -17.21 -8.30
N LYS A 297 -7.83 -16.48 -7.80
CA LYS A 297 -7.30 -16.59 -6.44
C LYS A 297 -7.75 -15.43 -5.53
N VAL A 298 -8.61 -14.56 -6.01
CA VAL A 298 -9.17 -13.41 -5.29
C VAL A 298 -10.60 -13.74 -4.88
N ALA A 299 -11.00 -13.31 -3.68
CA ALA A 299 -12.39 -13.40 -3.24
C ALA A 299 -13.32 -12.55 -4.13
N SER A 300 -14.56 -12.97 -4.31
CA SER A 300 -15.55 -12.23 -5.12
C SER A 300 -16.13 -11.00 -4.41
N TRP A 301 -15.72 -10.74 -3.17
CA TRP A 301 -16.17 -9.63 -2.32
C TRP A 301 -15.04 -9.18 -1.39
N GLY A 302 -15.24 -8.09 -0.67
CA GLY A 302 -14.28 -7.63 0.33
C GLY A 302 -13.02 -7.02 -0.29
N ASP A 303 -13.18 -6.33 -1.42
CA ASP A 303 -12.13 -5.56 -2.07
C ASP A 303 -11.74 -4.28 -1.30
N GLU A 304 -10.81 -3.52 -1.83
CA GLU A 304 -10.36 -2.27 -1.22
C GLU A 304 -11.51 -1.27 -1.02
N SER A 305 -12.45 -1.20 -1.96
CA SER A 305 -13.59 -0.27 -1.87
C SER A 305 -14.54 -0.66 -0.74
N TYR A 306 -14.75 -1.96 -0.55
CA TYR A 306 -15.52 -2.48 0.58
C TYR A 306 -14.82 -2.16 1.90
N MET A 307 -13.51 -2.41 2.05
CA MET A 307 -12.71 -2.05 3.23
C MET A 307 -12.87 -0.56 3.57
N ALA A 308 -12.66 0.31 2.59
CA ALA A 308 -12.81 1.75 2.77
C ALA A 308 -14.22 2.13 3.25
N SER A 309 -15.27 1.49 2.69
CA SER A 309 -16.66 1.75 3.05
C SER A 309 -16.99 1.34 4.49
N GLN A 310 -16.44 0.21 4.96
CA GLN A 310 -16.64 -0.28 6.33
C GLN A 310 -15.98 0.65 7.35
N LEU A 311 -14.74 1.08 7.11
CA LEU A 311 -14.04 2.01 7.99
C LEU A 311 -14.71 3.40 7.99
N LYS A 312 -15.14 3.88 6.82
CA LYS A 312 -15.93 5.12 6.71
C LYS A 312 -17.23 5.05 7.50
N LYS A 313 -17.93 3.91 7.50
CA LYS A 313 -19.15 3.70 8.30
C LYS A 313 -18.87 3.91 9.78
N MET A 314 -17.76 3.37 10.32
CA MET A 314 -17.35 3.56 11.71
C MET A 314 -16.97 5.01 12.00
N ASN A 315 -16.26 5.67 11.08
CA ASN A 315 -15.95 7.09 11.20
C ASN A 315 -17.23 7.92 11.33
N THR A 316 -18.16 7.81 10.38
CA THR A 316 -19.40 8.60 10.36
C THR A 316 -20.29 8.33 11.59
N LYS A 317 -20.37 7.06 12.02
CA LYS A 317 -21.23 6.69 13.15
C LYS A 317 -20.67 7.10 14.50
N PHE A 318 -19.34 7.00 14.69
CA PHE A 318 -18.71 7.14 16.01
C PHE A 318 -17.65 8.24 16.06
N VAL A 319 -16.65 8.23 15.17
CA VAL A 319 -15.52 9.18 15.24
C VAL A 319 -16.01 10.62 15.09
N GLU A 320 -16.86 10.92 14.11
CA GLU A 320 -17.45 12.25 13.91
C GLU A 320 -18.35 12.68 15.07
N ASN A 321 -18.79 11.73 15.92
CA ASN A 321 -19.61 11.98 17.10
C ASN A 321 -18.81 11.98 18.42
N GLY A 322 -17.47 12.02 18.34
CA GLY A 322 -16.59 12.18 19.49
C GLY A 322 -16.20 10.86 20.18
N TYR A 323 -16.47 9.70 19.58
CA TYR A 323 -16.09 8.40 20.08
C TYR A 323 -14.98 7.80 19.22
N PRO A 324 -13.72 7.69 19.72
CA PRO A 324 -12.67 6.97 19.00
C PRO A 324 -13.09 5.54 18.69
N VAL A 325 -12.63 5.02 17.56
CA VAL A 325 -12.82 3.63 17.15
C VAL A 325 -11.49 2.91 17.19
N VAL A 326 -11.46 1.73 17.80
CA VAL A 326 -10.33 0.81 17.76
C VAL A 326 -10.76 -0.41 16.97
N VAL A 327 -10.06 -0.70 15.86
CA VAL A 327 -10.15 -2.03 15.27
C VAL A 327 -9.18 -2.90 16.04
N GLY A 328 -9.72 -3.57 17.07
CA GLY A 328 -8.95 -4.34 18.06
C GLY A 328 -8.23 -5.54 17.47
N GLU A 329 -8.71 -6.03 16.33
CA GLU A 329 -8.06 -7.10 15.58
C GLU A 329 -8.29 -6.90 14.08
N PHE A 330 -7.22 -7.00 13.30
CA PHE A 330 -7.27 -7.13 11.84
C PHE A 330 -6.04 -7.89 11.35
N GLY A 331 -6.15 -8.50 10.18
CA GLY A 331 -5.01 -9.16 9.56
C GLY A 331 -5.39 -10.19 8.51
N ALA A 332 -4.35 -10.84 7.96
CA ALA A 332 -4.50 -11.93 7.02
C ALA A 332 -3.43 -13.01 7.27
N ILE A 333 -3.85 -14.28 7.23
CA ILE A 333 -2.98 -15.44 7.42
C ILE A 333 -1.95 -15.59 6.28
N ASP A 334 -0.80 -16.18 6.61
CA ASP A 334 0.26 -16.44 5.65
C ASP A 334 -0.05 -17.65 4.77
N LYS A 335 -0.23 -17.43 3.47
CA LYS A 335 -0.42 -18.45 2.44
C LYS A 335 0.74 -18.47 1.42
N SER A 336 1.88 -17.86 1.75
CA SER A 336 3.02 -17.70 0.84
C SER A 336 3.65 -19.02 0.40
N ALA A 337 3.52 -20.08 1.20
CA ALA A 337 3.94 -21.43 0.81
C ALA A 337 3.11 -22.03 -0.34
N PHE A 338 1.88 -21.55 -0.55
CA PHE A 338 0.98 -22.01 -1.61
C PHE A 338 0.96 -21.06 -2.81
N ASP A 339 1.35 -19.81 -2.60
CA ASP A 339 1.36 -18.78 -3.63
C ASP A 339 2.38 -17.69 -3.26
N SER A 340 3.47 -17.61 -4.03
CA SER A 340 4.52 -16.60 -3.79
C SER A 340 4.00 -15.16 -3.87
N GLN A 341 2.89 -14.89 -4.57
CA GLN A 341 2.27 -13.57 -4.64
C GLN A 341 1.54 -13.18 -3.34
N ASN A 342 1.22 -14.15 -2.47
CA ASN A 342 0.50 -13.89 -1.22
C ASN A 342 1.23 -12.88 -0.31
N ALA A 343 2.55 -12.95 -0.19
CA ALA A 343 3.31 -12.03 0.66
C ALA A 343 3.14 -10.56 0.22
N ALA A 344 3.12 -10.30 -1.09
CA ALA A 344 2.88 -8.95 -1.63
C ALA A 344 1.42 -8.52 -1.41
N CYS A 345 0.45 -9.42 -1.62
CA CYS A 345 -0.97 -9.14 -1.38
C CYS A 345 -1.28 -8.92 0.10
N ARG A 346 -0.61 -9.66 1.01
CA ARG A 346 -0.75 -9.41 2.45
C ARG A 346 -0.21 -8.04 2.84
N ALA A 347 0.98 -7.67 2.38
CA ALA A 347 1.54 -6.34 2.65
C ALA A 347 0.60 -5.22 2.13
N ASP A 348 0.06 -5.37 0.93
CA ASP A 348 -0.92 -4.45 0.34
C ASP A 348 -2.21 -4.35 1.19
N TYR A 349 -2.74 -5.48 1.67
CA TYR A 349 -3.90 -5.51 2.58
C TYR A 349 -3.66 -4.72 3.87
N TYR A 350 -2.50 -4.93 4.53
CA TYR A 350 -2.15 -4.20 5.75
C TYR A 350 -1.90 -2.71 5.47
N GLU A 351 -1.24 -2.37 4.35
CA GLU A 351 -1.04 -0.98 3.92
C GLU A 351 -2.37 -0.26 3.73
N LYS A 352 -3.27 -0.83 2.92
CA LYS A 352 -4.59 -0.25 2.63
C LYS A 352 -5.45 -0.13 3.89
N PHE A 353 -5.44 -1.14 4.74
CA PHE A 353 -6.17 -1.09 6.00
C PHE A 353 -5.66 0.03 6.91
N CYS A 354 -4.36 0.16 7.10
CA CYS A 354 -3.73 1.22 7.88
C CYS A 354 -3.99 2.60 7.26
N TYR A 355 -3.89 2.71 5.95
CA TYR A 355 -4.17 3.92 5.21
C TYR A 355 -5.60 4.45 5.43
N TYR A 356 -6.61 3.60 5.30
CA TYR A 356 -8.00 4.00 5.56
C TYR A 356 -8.27 4.19 7.05
N SER A 357 -7.58 3.48 7.92
CA SER A 357 -7.70 3.69 9.38
C SER A 357 -7.20 5.08 9.78
N ASP A 358 -6.03 5.49 9.29
CA ASP A 358 -5.49 6.83 9.53
C ASP A 358 -6.41 7.90 8.94
N MET A 359 -6.83 7.73 7.68
CA MET A 359 -7.75 8.63 6.99
C MET A 359 -9.04 8.89 7.78
N TYR A 360 -9.59 7.87 8.43
CA TYR A 360 -10.85 7.94 9.16
C TYR A 360 -10.70 8.12 10.68
N GLY A 361 -9.47 8.34 11.17
CA GLY A 361 -9.19 8.54 12.59
C GLY A 361 -9.50 7.31 13.44
N ILE A 362 -9.20 6.12 12.94
CA ILE A 362 -9.41 4.81 13.55
C ILE A 362 -8.06 4.22 13.96
N ILE A 363 -8.01 3.57 15.11
CA ILE A 363 -6.80 2.94 15.65
C ILE A 363 -6.76 1.48 15.18
N PRO A 364 -5.81 1.07 14.32
CA PRO A 364 -5.66 -0.32 13.89
C PRO A 364 -4.78 -1.11 14.84
N VAL A 365 -5.20 -2.31 15.25
CA VAL A 365 -4.40 -3.21 16.09
C VAL A 365 -4.25 -4.55 15.40
N ALA A 366 -3.06 -4.82 14.85
CA ALA A 366 -2.77 -6.02 14.07
C ALA A 366 -2.86 -7.28 14.95
N TRP A 367 -3.56 -8.31 14.47
CA TRP A 367 -3.59 -9.60 15.15
C TRP A 367 -2.31 -10.40 14.92
N ASP A 368 -1.73 -10.91 16.00
CA ASP A 368 -0.57 -11.79 15.99
C ASP A 368 -0.78 -12.90 17.02
N ASN A 369 -0.89 -14.14 16.55
CA ASN A 369 -1.08 -15.33 17.39
C ASN A 369 0.25 -16.05 17.76
N GLY A 370 1.40 -15.48 17.37
CA GLY A 370 2.72 -16.06 17.58
C GLY A 370 3.07 -17.23 16.66
N TYR A 371 2.19 -17.63 15.75
CA TYR A 371 2.45 -18.72 14.82
C TYR A 371 2.95 -18.17 13.46
N ASN A 372 4.21 -18.50 13.14
CA ASN A 372 4.90 -18.03 11.93
C ASN A 372 4.91 -19.05 10.78
N GLY A 373 4.13 -20.12 10.89
CA GLY A 373 3.97 -21.13 9.84
C GLY A 373 2.84 -20.79 8.87
N ASN A 374 2.58 -21.74 7.94
CA ASN A 374 1.46 -21.62 7.02
C ASN A 374 0.15 -21.38 7.78
N TYR A 375 -0.64 -20.44 7.28
CA TYR A 375 -1.88 -19.97 7.91
C TYR A 375 -1.69 -19.25 9.26
N GLY A 376 -0.46 -18.85 9.60
CA GLY A 376 -0.19 -18.06 10.79
C GLY A 376 -0.45 -16.56 10.59
N PHE A 377 -0.74 -15.88 11.69
CA PHE A 377 -0.78 -14.42 11.77
C PHE A 377 0.50 -13.82 12.35
N GLY A 378 1.49 -14.66 12.74
CA GLY A 378 2.68 -14.21 13.44
C GLY A 378 3.48 -13.20 12.64
N LEU A 379 3.75 -12.06 13.24
CA LEU A 379 4.61 -11.00 12.71
C LEU A 379 6.00 -11.05 13.34
N PHE A 380 6.09 -11.61 14.55
CA PHE A 380 7.31 -11.77 15.32
C PHE A 380 7.53 -13.24 15.71
N ASP A 381 8.77 -13.68 15.68
CA ASP A 381 9.19 -14.91 16.36
C ASP A 381 9.33 -14.61 17.85
N ARG A 382 8.45 -15.19 18.66
CA ARG A 382 8.38 -14.93 20.10
C ARG A 382 9.50 -15.57 20.92
N TYR A 383 10.33 -16.43 20.31
CA TYR A 383 11.51 -17.01 20.94
C TYR A 383 12.78 -16.20 20.67
N SER A 384 12.92 -15.65 19.46
CA SER A 384 14.09 -14.86 19.07
C SER A 384 13.83 -13.35 19.04
N TYR A 385 12.58 -12.92 19.24
CA TYR A 385 12.11 -11.52 19.22
C TYR A 385 12.32 -10.81 17.87
N LYS A 386 12.49 -11.59 16.80
CA LYS A 386 12.73 -11.04 15.46
C LYS A 386 11.45 -10.86 14.68
N VAL A 387 11.40 -9.80 13.88
CA VAL A 387 10.36 -9.66 12.85
C VAL A 387 10.49 -10.79 11.84
N THR A 388 9.40 -11.50 11.57
CA THR A 388 9.31 -12.58 10.57
C THR A 388 8.61 -12.14 9.30
N GLN A 389 7.78 -11.09 9.36
CA GLN A 389 6.99 -10.57 8.26
C GLN A 389 7.34 -9.09 8.01
N GLN A 390 8.60 -8.84 7.60
CA GLN A 390 9.11 -7.47 7.43
C GLN A 390 8.31 -6.63 6.44
N SER A 391 7.77 -7.23 5.37
CA SER A 391 6.93 -6.55 4.39
C SER A 391 5.63 -6.02 4.99
N VAL A 392 5.02 -6.78 5.92
CA VAL A 392 3.82 -6.36 6.65
C VAL A 392 4.15 -5.24 7.63
N ILE A 393 5.23 -5.37 8.41
CA ILE A 393 5.67 -4.31 9.32
C ILE A 393 5.96 -3.03 8.55
N ASN A 394 6.67 -3.10 7.42
CA ASN A 394 6.96 -1.95 6.59
C ASN A 394 5.68 -1.28 6.07
N ALA A 395 4.69 -2.07 5.65
CA ALA A 395 3.40 -1.58 5.17
C ALA A 395 2.61 -0.82 6.26
N ILE A 396 2.60 -1.33 7.48
CA ILE A 396 1.99 -0.65 8.64
C ILE A 396 2.76 0.64 8.95
N MET A 397 4.10 0.58 9.00
CA MET A 397 4.95 1.70 9.41
C MET A 397 5.15 2.74 8.29
N GLU A 398 4.80 2.43 7.05
CA GLU A 398 4.70 3.46 5.99
C GLU A 398 3.65 4.52 6.36
N ILE A 399 2.61 4.13 7.09
CA ILE A 399 1.52 5.01 7.53
C ILE A 399 1.77 5.55 8.95
N TYR A 400 2.17 4.68 9.90
CA TYR A 400 2.25 4.99 11.34
C TYR A 400 3.66 5.16 11.89
N GLY A 401 4.70 4.95 11.09
CA GLY A 401 6.09 5.15 11.52
C GLY A 401 6.36 6.60 11.93
N ASP A 402 7.42 6.81 12.73
CA ASP A 402 7.79 8.11 13.30
C ASP A 402 8.21 9.17 12.25
N SER A 403 7.32 9.42 11.32
CA SER A 403 7.38 10.65 10.56
C SER A 403 6.38 11.63 11.19
N SER A 404 6.91 12.62 11.87
CA SER A 404 6.18 13.77 12.42
C SER A 404 5.56 14.62 11.29
N SER A 405 4.91 13.99 10.31
CA SER A 405 4.32 14.73 9.19
C SER A 405 2.85 15.01 9.48
N ALA A 406 2.48 16.25 9.35
CA ALA A 406 1.09 16.67 9.41
C ALA A 406 0.31 16.06 8.22
N THR A 407 -0.93 15.63 8.46
CA THR A 407 -1.84 15.18 7.41
C THR A 407 -2.06 16.29 6.39
N ALA A 408 -2.03 15.97 5.10
CA ALA A 408 -2.20 16.96 4.05
C ALA A 408 -3.63 17.53 4.06
N THR A 409 -3.72 18.83 4.22
CA THR A 409 -4.95 19.62 4.12
C THR A 409 -5.09 20.29 2.75
N GLY A 410 -4.20 19.97 1.81
CA GLY A 410 -4.24 20.44 0.44
C GLY A 410 -3.13 19.87 -0.42
N ILE A 411 -3.35 19.85 -1.73
CA ILE A 411 -2.38 19.43 -2.74
C ILE A 411 -2.41 20.40 -3.90
N LYS A 412 -1.25 20.69 -4.48
CA LYS A 412 -1.11 21.58 -5.65
C LYS A 412 -0.13 20.95 -6.63
N LEU A 413 -0.42 21.06 -7.92
CA LEU A 413 0.51 20.71 -9.01
C LEU A 413 1.33 21.92 -9.44
N ASP A 414 2.54 21.67 -9.92
CA ASP A 414 3.43 22.67 -10.52
C ASP A 414 2.90 23.21 -11.86
N GLN A 415 2.03 22.43 -12.53
CA GLN A 415 1.40 22.80 -13.81
C GLN A 415 -0.08 22.47 -13.78
N THR A 416 -0.89 23.30 -14.45
CA THR A 416 -2.33 23.07 -14.65
C THR A 416 -2.65 22.59 -16.07
N SER A 417 -1.70 22.70 -17.01
CA SER A 417 -1.79 22.21 -18.37
C SER A 417 -0.43 21.70 -18.84
N MET A 418 -0.44 20.71 -19.73
CA MET A 418 0.76 20.11 -20.32
C MET A 418 0.48 19.68 -21.75
N ILE A 419 1.45 19.89 -22.64
CA ILE A 419 1.43 19.28 -23.99
C ILE A 419 2.57 18.25 -24.02
N ILE A 420 2.28 17.04 -24.46
CA ILE A 420 3.26 15.96 -24.63
C ILE A 420 2.98 15.23 -25.93
N ASN A 421 4.01 15.11 -26.81
CA ASN A 421 3.84 14.42 -28.09
C ASN A 421 4.06 12.90 -27.90
N ILE A 422 3.42 12.12 -28.77
CA ILE A 422 3.67 10.68 -28.83
C ILE A 422 5.16 10.47 -29.17
N GLY A 423 5.81 9.58 -28.39
CA GLY A 423 7.24 9.30 -28.53
C GLY A 423 8.16 10.29 -27.81
N ASP A 424 7.67 11.34 -27.15
CA ASP A 424 8.49 12.16 -26.24
C ASP A 424 8.92 11.36 -25.01
N GLU A 425 9.98 11.82 -24.35
CA GLU A 425 10.32 11.33 -23.01
C GLU A 425 9.20 11.66 -22.03
N LYS A 426 9.06 10.82 -20.99
CA LYS A 426 8.07 11.04 -19.94
C LYS A 426 8.22 12.42 -19.33
N LYS A 427 7.13 13.16 -19.24
CA LYS A 427 7.13 14.47 -18.57
C LYS A 427 6.74 14.33 -17.11
N GLN A 428 7.45 15.05 -16.24
CA GLN A 428 7.21 15.04 -14.81
C GLN A 428 6.16 16.07 -14.41
N LEU A 429 5.13 15.65 -13.66
CA LEU A 429 4.28 16.51 -12.85
C LEU A 429 4.73 16.38 -11.40
N ASN A 430 4.92 17.52 -10.74
CA ASN A 430 5.28 17.57 -9.34
C ASN A 430 4.08 18.05 -8.51
N ALA A 431 3.78 17.32 -7.45
CA ALA A 431 2.76 17.70 -6.49
C ALA A 431 3.41 18.19 -5.21
N THR A 432 2.85 19.27 -4.64
CA THR A 432 3.27 19.83 -3.35
C THR A 432 2.10 19.76 -2.39
N LEU A 433 2.33 19.22 -1.21
CA LEU A 433 1.34 19.09 -0.15
C LEU A 433 1.30 20.34 0.74
N THR A 434 0.18 20.55 1.39
CA THR A 434 0.01 21.56 2.44
C THR A 434 -0.50 20.86 3.69
N PRO A 435 0.23 20.94 4.83
CA PRO A 435 1.53 21.58 4.98
C PRO A 435 2.65 20.83 4.23
N ALA A 436 3.77 21.49 3.97
CA ALA A 436 4.85 21.00 3.10
C ALA A 436 5.65 19.82 3.69
N ASP A 437 5.53 19.59 4.98
CA ASP A 437 6.12 18.45 5.70
C ASP A 437 5.20 17.23 5.75
N SER A 438 4.00 17.32 5.17
CA SER A 438 3.13 16.15 5.02
C SER A 438 3.80 15.07 4.17
N LYS A 439 3.68 13.83 4.61
CA LYS A 439 4.16 12.64 3.90
C LYS A 439 3.02 11.78 3.36
N ASP A 440 1.81 12.34 3.30
CA ASP A 440 0.68 11.62 2.76
C ASP A 440 0.99 11.12 1.35
N LYS A 441 0.62 9.89 1.09
CA LYS A 441 0.81 9.24 -0.20
C LYS A 441 -0.01 9.96 -1.27
N ILE A 442 0.66 10.37 -2.33
CA ILE A 442 0.00 10.96 -3.49
C ILE A 442 -0.40 9.85 -4.45
N THR A 443 -1.69 9.76 -4.74
CA THR A 443 -2.23 8.84 -5.74
C THR A 443 -2.46 9.58 -7.04
N TRP A 444 -1.96 9.04 -8.15
CA TRP A 444 -2.08 9.61 -9.49
C TRP A 444 -3.06 8.79 -10.33
N LYS A 445 -3.91 9.50 -11.08
CA LYS A 445 -4.88 8.86 -11.98
C LYS A 445 -5.04 9.67 -13.27
N SER A 446 -5.10 8.97 -14.40
CA SER A 446 -5.56 9.53 -15.66
C SER A 446 -7.09 9.40 -15.80
N SER A 447 -7.73 10.39 -16.36
CA SER A 447 -9.15 10.30 -16.74
C SER A 447 -9.36 9.48 -18.02
N ASP A 448 -8.28 9.31 -18.81
CA ASP A 448 -8.29 8.54 -20.06
C ASP A 448 -6.87 8.02 -20.33
N GLU A 449 -6.65 6.74 -20.02
CA GLU A 449 -5.36 6.08 -20.19
C GLU A 449 -5.06 5.74 -21.66
N GLU A 450 -6.06 5.78 -22.53
CA GLU A 450 -5.85 5.66 -23.96
C GLU A 450 -5.21 6.91 -24.57
N VAL A 451 -5.36 8.08 -23.93
CA VAL A 451 -4.74 9.34 -24.33
C VAL A 451 -3.37 9.52 -23.67
N ALA A 452 -3.31 9.43 -22.34
CA ALA A 452 -2.04 9.50 -21.61
C ALA A 452 -2.11 8.72 -20.30
N THR A 453 -1.03 8.05 -19.93
CA THR A 453 -0.87 7.35 -18.65
C THR A 453 -0.02 8.15 -17.69
N VAL A 454 -0.16 7.86 -16.37
CA VAL A 454 0.68 8.41 -15.32
C VAL A 454 1.11 7.31 -14.36
N ASN A 455 2.35 7.32 -13.93
CA ASN A 455 2.83 6.36 -12.93
C ASN A 455 2.77 6.95 -11.50
N SER A 456 3.08 6.12 -10.49
CA SER A 456 3.08 6.50 -9.06
C SER A 456 4.04 7.65 -8.72
N LYS A 457 4.96 8.00 -9.61
CA LYS A 457 5.90 9.12 -9.43
C LYS A 457 5.45 10.42 -10.13
N GLY A 458 4.26 10.43 -10.73
CA GLY A 458 3.75 11.60 -11.47
C GLY A 458 4.36 11.77 -12.87
N GLN A 459 4.98 10.72 -13.43
CA GLN A 459 5.54 10.76 -14.76
C GLN A 459 4.47 10.40 -15.80
N VAL A 460 4.19 11.34 -16.68
CA VAL A 460 3.16 11.26 -17.73
C VAL A 460 3.77 10.74 -19.02
N THR A 461 3.10 9.80 -19.65
CA THR A 461 3.47 9.23 -20.96
C THR A 461 2.30 9.40 -21.93
N ALA A 462 2.55 10.01 -23.10
CA ALA A 462 1.55 10.09 -24.17
C ALA A 462 1.32 8.70 -24.79
N VAL A 463 0.05 8.41 -25.10
CA VAL A 463 -0.38 7.14 -25.72
C VAL A 463 -1.01 7.41 -27.09
N ASN A 464 -2.12 8.14 -27.15
CA ASN A 464 -2.78 8.53 -28.39
C ASN A 464 -3.19 10.02 -28.37
N ALA A 465 -3.45 10.56 -29.55
CA ALA A 465 -3.91 11.95 -29.69
C ALA A 465 -5.25 12.18 -28.97
N GLY A 466 -5.35 13.25 -28.22
CA GLY A 466 -6.53 13.60 -27.45
C GLY A 466 -6.22 14.54 -26.29
N THR A 467 -7.20 14.70 -25.41
CA THR A 467 -7.04 15.50 -24.17
C THR A 467 -7.58 14.70 -23.01
N CYS A 468 -6.81 14.58 -21.94
CA CYS A 468 -7.21 13.95 -20.70
C CYS A 468 -6.80 14.79 -19.49
N LYS A 469 -7.25 14.41 -18.30
CA LYS A 469 -6.82 15.02 -17.04
C LYS A 469 -6.00 14.03 -16.22
N ILE A 470 -4.81 14.45 -15.81
CA ILE A 470 -4.01 13.74 -14.82
C ILE A 470 -4.31 14.38 -13.47
N THR A 471 -4.80 13.58 -12.53
CA THR A 471 -5.19 14.02 -11.19
C THR A 471 -4.27 13.41 -10.16
N ALA A 472 -3.73 14.25 -9.28
CA ALA A 472 -3.07 13.86 -8.04
C ALA A 472 -4.04 14.04 -6.87
N SER A 473 -4.13 13.07 -5.99
CA SER A 473 -5.01 13.10 -4.81
C SER A 473 -4.30 12.59 -3.57
N VAL A 474 -4.75 13.05 -2.41
CA VAL A 474 -4.31 12.60 -1.09
C VAL A 474 -5.49 12.00 -0.31
N PRO A 475 -5.22 11.26 0.78
CA PRO A 475 -6.21 10.49 1.54
C PRO A 475 -7.47 11.25 1.92
N LEU A 476 -7.35 12.49 2.39
CA LEU A 476 -8.50 13.31 2.80
C LEU A 476 -9.36 13.81 1.62
N GLY A 477 -9.07 13.36 0.38
CA GLY A 477 -9.85 13.71 -0.80
C GLY A 477 -9.47 15.03 -1.47
N TYR A 478 -8.48 15.75 -0.95
CA TYR A 478 -7.91 16.89 -1.65
C TYR A 478 -7.25 16.42 -2.94
N SER A 479 -7.50 17.13 -4.05
CA SER A 479 -6.95 16.78 -5.33
C SER A 479 -6.61 18.00 -6.17
N ALA A 480 -5.65 17.83 -7.07
CA ALA A 480 -5.29 18.82 -8.08
C ALA A 480 -5.13 18.12 -9.44
N SER A 481 -5.49 18.79 -10.52
CA SER A 481 -5.46 18.20 -11.85
C SER A 481 -4.68 19.07 -12.83
N CYS A 482 -4.02 18.39 -13.78
CA CYS A 482 -3.38 18.98 -14.95
C CYS A 482 -4.11 18.47 -16.20
N GLU A 483 -4.49 19.38 -17.09
CA GLU A 483 -5.00 19.02 -18.40
C GLU A 483 -3.85 18.67 -19.33
N VAL A 484 -3.86 17.44 -19.85
CA VAL A 484 -2.81 16.94 -20.74
C VAL A 484 -3.37 16.85 -22.16
N THR A 485 -2.76 17.59 -23.07
CA THR A 485 -3.06 17.50 -24.49
C THR A 485 -1.95 16.71 -25.18
N VAL A 486 -2.35 15.65 -25.85
CA VAL A 486 -1.52 14.89 -26.77
C VAL A 486 -1.93 15.30 -28.19
N PRO A 487 -1.12 16.09 -28.91
CA PRO A 487 -1.43 16.48 -30.29
C PRO A 487 -1.51 15.26 -31.20
N LYS A 488 -2.26 15.38 -32.27
CA LYS A 488 -2.25 14.38 -33.35
C LYS A 488 -0.81 14.23 -33.83
N ALA A 489 -0.25 13.01 -33.73
CA ALA A 489 1.15 12.81 -34.04
C ALA A 489 1.41 12.91 -35.53
N ASN A 490 2.36 13.78 -35.91
CA ASN A 490 2.95 13.73 -37.22
C ASN A 490 4.05 12.65 -37.24
N TYR A 491 3.71 11.51 -37.77
CA TYR A 491 4.68 10.42 -37.99
C TYR A 491 4.44 9.76 -39.34
N VAL A 492 5.49 9.19 -39.91
CA VAL A 492 5.36 8.28 -41.06
C VAL A 492 5.71 6.88 -40.62
N ARG A 493 4.90 5.92 -40.98
CA ARG A 493 5.19 4.50 -40.81
C ARG A 493 5.84 3.98 -42.06
N ALA A 494 7.07 3.54 -41.97
CA ALA A 494 7.88 3.17 -43.14
C ALA A 494 8.35 1.73 -43.08
N LYS A 495 8.36 1.08 -44.24
CA LYS A 495 8.95 -0.26 -44.47
C LYS A 495 10.11 -0.18 -45.44
N LEU A 496 10.96 -1.21 -45.38
CA LEU A 496 12.06 -1.41 -46.34
C LEU A 496 11.54 -2.21 -47.54
N TYR A 497 11.88 -1.73 -48.74
CA TYR A 497 11.50 -2.34 -50.00
C TYR A 497 12.76 -2.65 -50.82
N LEU A 498 12.74 -3.79 -51.46
CA LEU A 498 13.73 -4.21 -52.48
C LEU A 498 12.98 -4.49 -53.77
N LEU A 499 13.32 -3.76 -54.85
CA LEU A 499 12.70 -3.90 -56.17
C LEU A 499 13.67 -4.56 -57.15
N GLU A 500 13.20 -5.57 -57.89
CA GLU A 500 13.94 -6.27 -58.90
C GLU A 500 13.78 -5.59 -60.29
N THR A 501 14.90 -5.56 -61.05
CA THR A 501 14.89 -4.91 -62.37
C THR A 501 14.19 -5.69 -63.46
N ALA A 502 14.17 -7.00 -63.39
CA ALA A 502 13.66 -7.88 -64.45
C ALA A 502 12.16 -8.16 -64.35
N SER A 503 11.64 -8.35 -63.13
CA SER A 503 10.27 -8.74 -62.88
C SER A 503 9.38 -7.62 -62.34
N TRP A 504 9.99 -6.49 -61.91
CA TRP A 504 9.33 -5.38 -61.23
C TRP A 504 8.62 -5.80 -59.96
N GLN A 505 9.03 -6.93 -59.35
CA GLN A 505 8.51 -7.40 -58.09
C GLN A 505 9.25 -6.77 -56.92
N SER A 506 8.51 -6.44 -55.88
CA SER A 506 9.06 -5.92 -54.63
C SER A 506 9.00 -6.97 -53.54
N VAL A 507 10.09 -7.11 -52.81
CA VAL A 507 10.09 -7.76 -51.49
C VAL A 507 10.03 -6.67 -50.44
N VAL A 508 9.18 -6.86 -49.44
CA VAL A 508 8.87 -5.85 -48.43
C VAL A 508 9.21 -6.41 -47.06
N SER A 509 9.79 -5.60 -46.19
CA SER A 509 10.07 -6.02 -44.81
C SER A 509 8.78 -6.36 -44.05
N ASP A 510 8.83 -7.37 -43.23
CA ASP A 510 7.72 -7.68 -42.28
C ASP A 510 7.62 -6.59 -41.23
N GLU A 511 8.74 -6.11 -40.73
CA GLU A 511 8.85 -5.03 -39.75
C GLU A 511 8.63 -3.65 -40.35
N TYR A 512 8.22 -2.69 -39.55
CA TYR A 512 8.11 -1.27 -39.88
C TYR A 512 8.75 -0.41 -38.79
N VAL A 513 9.01 0.84 -39.10
CA VAL A 513 9.43 1.87 -38.12
C VAL A 513 8.50 3.06 -38.20
N ASP A 514 8.14 3.61 -37.04
CA ASP A 514 7.40 4.85 -36.92
C ASP A 514 8.42 6.00 -36.72
N ILE A 515 8.49 6.87 -37.71
CA ILE A 515 9.39 8.03 -37.74
C ILE A 515 8.59 9.25 -37.34
N TYR A 516 8.76 9.69 -36.11
CA TYR A 516 8.10 10.88 -35.57
C TYR A 516 8.82 12.18 -35.98
N SER A 517 8.16 13.33 -35.84
CA SER A 517 8.70 14.63 -36.21
C SER A 517 10.02 14.98 -35.50
N LYS A 518 10.32 14.43 -34.35
CA LYS A 518 11.63 14.58 -33.67
C LYS A 518 12.75 13.77 -34.29
N GLY A 519 12.45 12.89 -35.23
CA GLY A 519 13.42 11.96 -35.81
C GLY A 519 13.83 10.83 -34.85
N GLY A 520 14.98 10.21 -35.15
CA GLY A 520 15.51 9.12 -34.35
C GLY A 520 16.48 8.26 -35.14
N THR A 521 17.01 7.22 -34.50
CA THR A 521 17.84 6.18 -35.14
C THR A 521 17.02 4.91 -35.30
N PHE A 522 17.01 4.37 -36.51
CA PHE A 522 16.17 3.26 -36.93
C PHE A 522 16.98 2.15 -37.58
N SER A 523 16.43 0.95 -37.49
CA SER A 523 16.94 -0.23 -38.17
C SER A 523 15.77 -0.96 -38.83
N LEU A 524 15.90 -1.30 -40.10
CA LEU A 524 14.94 -2.12 -40.84
C LEU A 524 15.66 -3.28 -41.48
N SER A 525 15.13 -4.47 -41.38
CA SER A 525 15.63 -5.67 -42.01
C SER A 525 14.58 -6.27 -42.95
N LEU A 526 15.09 -6.88 -44.03
CA LEU A 526 14.27 -7.53 -45.04
C LEU A 526 14.84 -8.93 -45.27
N ASP A 527 14.00 -9.95 -45.09
CA ASP A 527 14.32 -11.32 -45.49
C ASP A 527 14.00 -11.53 -46.96
N ALA A 528 15.03 -11.84 -47.72
CA ALA A 528 14.98 -12.05 -49.17
C ALA A 528 15.11 -13.53 -49.59
N THR A 529 15.10 -14.47 -48.64
CA THR A 529 15.38 -15.91 -48.88
C THR A 529 14.42 -16.57 -49.86
N GLN A 530 13.25 -16.04 -50.04
CA GLN A 530 12.23 -16.58 -50.96
C GLN A 530 12.23 -15.90 -52.33
N SER A 531 13.08 -14.92 -52.55
CA SER A 531 13.14 -14.18 -53.80
C SER A 531 14.32 -14.63 -54.66
N GLN A 532 14.02 -15.03 -55.89
CA GLN A 532 15.02 -15.29 -56.92
C GLN A 532 15.45 -13.96 -57.59
N LEU A 533 15.86 -12.98 -56.79
CA LEU A 533 16.21 -11.67 -57.29
C LEU A 533 17.54 -11.75 -58.03
N SER A 534 17.51 -11.85 -59.34
CA SER A 534 18.70 -11.89 -60.17
C SER A 534 19.36 -10.51 -60.34
N ASN A 535 18.62 -9.42 -60.16
CA ASN A 535 19.15 -8.05 -60.31
C ASN A 535 18.38 -7.07 -59.43
N ILE A 536 19.04 -6.47 -58.46
CA ILE A 536 18.46 -5.42 -57.61
C ILE A 536 18.41 -4.10 -58.39
N GLY A 537 17.22 -3.56 -58.56
CA GLY A 537 16.97 -2.26 -59.19
C GLY A 537 16.90 -1.13 -58.18
N SER A 538 16.25 -1.30 -57.08
CA SER A 538 16.12 -0.27 -56.05
C SER A 538 16.03 -0.87 -54.66
N LEU A 539 16.66 -0.18 -53.70
CA LEU A 539 16.50 -0.40 -52.27
C LEU A 539 16.06 0.91 -51.64
N TYR A 540 14.87 0.91 -51.02
CA TYR A 540 14.28 2.15 -50.53
C TYR A 540 13.41 1.88 -49.29
N ILE A 541 13.22 2.92 -48.49
CA ILE A 541 12.15 2.97 -47.47
C ILE A 541 10.98 3.77 -48.01
N ARG A 542 9.80 3.33 -47.71
CA ARG A 542 8.58 3.97 -48.14
C ARG A 542 7.54 3.97 -47.01
N ASP A 543 6.80 5.05 -46.88
CA ASP A 543 5.67 5.10 -45.99
C ASP A 543 4.56 4.13 -46.42
N ILE A 544 3.85 3.61 -45.43
CA ILE A 544 2.69 2.73 -45.62
C ILE A 544 1.42 3.33 -45.05
N ASN A 545 1.50 4.52 -44.47
CA ASN A 545 0.36 5.24 -43.95
C ASN A 545 -0.32 5.97 -45.12
N VAL A 546 -1.47 5.47 -45.51
CA VAL A 546 -2.20 6.04 -46.65
C VAL A 546 -3.33 6.88 -46.08
N GLY A 547 -3.17 8.20 -46.09
CA GLY A 547 -4.32 9.05 -46.27
C GLY A 547 -4.62 10.20 -45.31
N ASP A 548 -4.13 10.23 -44.05
CA ASP A 548 -4.64 11.23 -43.09
C ASP A 548 -3.58 12.05 -42.33
N GLU A 549 -2.30 11.86 -42.60
CA GLU A 549 -1.24 12.50 -41.83
C GLU A 549 -0.57 13.61 -42.60
N ASP A 550 -0.47 14.77 -41.96
CA ASP A 550 0.26 15.90 -42.51
C ASP A 550 1.77 15.66 -42.45
N ALA A 551 2.31 15.04 -43.48
CA ALA A 551 3.75 14.81 -43.60
C ALA A 551 4.49 16.08 -44.08
N SER A 552 3.88 17.24 -44.10
CA SER A 552 4.58 18.49 -44.35
C SER A 552 5.71 18.75 -43.38
N ALA A 553 5.64 18.19 -42.16
CA ALA A 553 6.70 18.19 -41.16
C ALA A 553 8.01 17.53 -41.65
N PHE A 554 7.95 16.61 -42.62
CA PHE A 554 9.13 15.89 -43.14
C PHE A 554 9.80 16.55 -44.36
N ASN A 555 9.35 17.72 -44.75
CA ASN A 555 9.79 18.37 -45.97
C ASN A 555 11.29 18.69 -46.06
N LYS A 556 12.02 18.63 -44.95
CA LYS A 556 13.45 18.95 -44.90
C LYS A 556 14.26 18.02 -43.98
N ALA A 557 13.77 16.80 -43.77
CA ALA A 557 14.44 15.85 -42.91
C ALA A 557 15.85 15.51 -43.45
N THR A 558 16.80 15.43 -42.55
CA THR A 558 18.16 14.91 -42.85
C THR A 558 18.18 13.41 -42.54
N ILE A 559 18.52 12.60 -43.54
CA ILE A 559 18.66 11.15 -43.41
C ILE A 559 20.14 10.77 -43.47
N LYS A 560 20.63 10.12 -42.44
CA LYS A 560 22.00 9.61 -42.37
C LYS A 560 21.98 8.09 -42.31
N VAL A 561 22.53 7.43 -43.33
CA VAL A 561 22.69 5.97 -43.37
C VAL A 561 23.98 5.59 -42.63
N SER A 562 23.88 4.85 -41.55
CA SER A 562 25.03 4.42 -40.74
C SER A 562 25.69 3.20 -41.35
N SER A 563 24.91 2.22 -41.78
CA SER A 563 25.42 1.01 -42.42
C SER A 563 24.34 0.31 -43.24
N ILE A 564 24.75 -0.46 -44.21
CA ILE A 564 23.97 -1.50 -44.89
C ILE A 564 24.64 -2.84 -44.59
N GLU A 565 23.87 -3.80 -44.17
CA GLU A 565 24.32 -5.17 -43.94
C GLU A 565 23.63 -6.08 -44.98
N VAL A 566 24.44 -6.92 -45.63
CA VAL A 566 23.95 -7.90 -46.60
C VAL A 566 24.49 -9.27 -46.20
N ASN A 567 23.60 -10.23 -45.99
CA ASN A 567 23.92 -11.58 -45.54
C ASN A 567 24.89 -11.63 -44.35
N GLY A 568 24.67 -10.74 -43.36
CA GLY A 568 25.52 -10.64 -42.16
C GLY A 568 26.82 -9.87 -42.33
N THR A 569 27.14 -9.38 -43.54
CA THR A 569 28.32 -8.55 -43.76
C THR A 569 27.94 -7.08 -43.76
N THR A 570 28.52 -6.31 -42.84
CA THR A 570 28.29 -4.87 -42.70
C THR A 570 29.18 -4.05 -43.59
N TYR A 571 28.59 -3.08 -44.29
CA TYR A 571 29.29 -2.15 -45.21
C TYR A 571 29.17 -0.74 -44.69
N SER A 572 30.31 -0.08 -44.47
CA SER A 572 30.39 1.33 -44.11
C SER A 572 30.09 2.24 -45.31
N MET A 573 29.41 3.35 -45.05
CA MET A 573 28.97 4.26 -46.07
C MET A 573 29.91 5.46 -46.21
N LYS A 574 30.22 5.86 -47.42
CA LYS A 574 31.10 7.01 -47.73
C LYS A 574 30.33 8.32 -47.81
N ASN A 575 29.28 8.39 -48.61
CA ASN A 575 28.34 9.53 -48.66
C ASN A 575 27.06 9.06 -48.02
N ASN A 576 26.87 9.41 -46.79
CA ASN A 576 25.83 8.81 -45.96
C ASN A 576 24.80 9.79 -45.38
N THR A 577 24.90 11.08 -45.73
CA THR A 577 23.99 12.10 -45.22
C THR A 577 23.27 12.77 -46.38
N PHE A 578 21.97 12.77 -46.33
CA PHE A 578 21.09 13.24 -47.40
C PHE A 578 19.99 14.15 -46.84
N LEU A 579 19.71 15.23 -47.56
CA LEU A 579 18.56 16.08 -47.26
C LEU A 579 17.36 15.54 -48.05
N TYR A 580 16.29 15.21 -47.32
CA TYR A 580 15.03 14.82 -47.90
C TYR A 580 14.22 16.09 -48.28
N ASP A 581 13.82 16.19 -49.54
CA ASP A 581 13.10 17.34 -50.07
C ASP A 581 11.87 16.85 -50.83
N THR A 582 10.70 16.97 -50.19
CA THR A 582 9.41 16.56 -50.77
C THR A 582 8.98 17.42 -51.96
N SER A 583 9.60 18.60 -52.16
CA SER A 583 9.29 19.45 -53.34
C SER A 583 9.83 18.82 -54.63
N LYS A 584 10.78 17.90 -54.52
CA LYS A 584 11.33 17.09 -55.61
C LYS A 584 10.58 15.77 -55.77
N LYS A 585 9.25 15.80 -55.81
CA LYS A 585 8.46 14.61 -56.10
C LYS A 585 8.98 13.97 -57.38
N ALA A 586 9.27 12.69 -57.32
CA ALA A 586 9.54 11.88 -58.51
C ALA A 586 8.24 11.84 -59.33
N SER A 587 8.08 12.77 -60.28
CA SER A 587 6.88 12.87 -61.10
C SER A 587 6.87 11.90 -62.28
N ASP A 588 7.85 11.01 -62.36
CA ASP A 588 8.13 10.32 -63.64
C ASP A 588 7.75 8.85 -63.69
N ASP A 589 7.28 8.25 -62.65
CA ASP A 589 6.97 6.81 -62.67
C ASP A 589 5.50 6.43 -62.45
N GLY A 590 4.58 7.41 -62.54
CA GLY A 590 3.12 7.15 -62.60
C GLY A 590 2.54 6.53 -61.32
N LEU A 591 3.32 6.38 -60.27
CA LEU A 591 2.89 5.99 -58.96
C LEU A 591 2.52 7.20 -58.16
N THR A 592 1.36 7.23 -57.56
CA THR A 592 0.99 8.19 -56.53
C THR A 592 2.07 8.16 -55.47
N CYS A 593 2.97 9.14 -55.45
CA CYS A 593 4.13 9.17 -54.58
C CYS A 593 3.64 9.20 -53.14
N PRO A 594 4.05 8.20 -52.32
CA PRO A 594 3.89 8.29 -50.89
C PRO A 594 4.61 9.52 -50.38
N ILE A 595 4.15 10.05 -49.28
CA ILE A 595 4.64 11.30 -48.71
C ILE A 595 6.10 11.18 -48.28
N PHE A 596 6.52 10.00 -47.87
CA PHE A 596 7.89 9.67 -47.51
C PHE A 596 8.40 8.49 -48.35
N ASN A 597 9.31 8.74 -49.26
CA ASN A 597 9.97 7.72 -50.08
C ASN A 597 11.44 8.10 -50.25
N PHE A 598 12.33 7.30 -49.66
CA PHE A 598 13.75 7.55 -49.75
C PHE A 598 14.48 6.34 -50.33
N SER A 599 15.05 6.50 -51.53
CA SER A 599 15.85 5.47 -52.16
C SER A 599 17.30 5.52 -51.73
N PHE A 600 17.80 4.44 -51.18
CA PHE A 600 19.21 4.24 -50.90
C PHE A 600 20.00 3.83 -52.19
N ILE A 601 19.35 3.06 -53.03
CA ILE A 601 19.86 2.57 -54.29
C ILE A 601 18.75 2.65 -55.34
N ASN A 602 19.03 3.22 -56.49
CA ASN A 602 18.13 3.21 -57.65
C ASN A 602 18.95 3.25 -58.93
N VAL A 603 18.91 2.15 -59.70
CA VAL A 603 19.73 2.00 -60.87
C VAL A 603 19.20 2.78 -62.08
N TRP A 604 17.95 3.21 -62.08
CA TRP A 604 17.29 3.94 -63.20
C TRP A 604 17.37 5.45 -63.07
N ALA A 605 17.57 5.97 -61.87
CA ALA A 605 17.54 7.40 -61.66
C ALA A 605 18.88 8.07 -61.84
N ASN A 606 18.98 8.99 -62.83
CA ASN A 606 20.19 9.75 -63.09
C ASN A 606 20.32 11.05 -62.29
N THR A 607 19.24 11.57 -61.72
CA THR A 607 19.22 12.94 -61.19
C THR A 607 18.50 13.13 -59.83
N HIS A 608 17.76 12.15 -59.32
CA HIS A 608 16.89 12.36 -58.16
C HIS A 608 17.18 11.38 -56.99
N VAL A 609 18.30 10.72 -56.99
CA VAL A 609 18.61 9.66 -56.03
C VAL A 609 19.94 9.87 -55.35
N ASN A 610 19.87 9.93 -54.06
CA ASN A 610 21.04 9.94 -53.21
C ASN A 610 21.58 8.51 -53.12
N ASN A 611 22.38 8.09 -54.12
CA ASN A 611 23.01 6.79 -54.07
C ASN A 611 24.05 6.75 -52.97
N VAL A 612 23.86 5.92 -51.97
CA VAL A 612 24.87 5.63 -50.96
C VAL A 612 26.09 4.99 -51.63
N THR A 613 27.27 5.50 -51.33
CA THR A 613 28.51 5.00 -51.88
C THR A 613 29.27 4.27 -50.79
N VAL A 614 29.64 3.00 -51.02
CA VAL A 614 30.52 2.26 -50.12
C VAL A 614 31.99 2.71 -50.31
N GLU A 615 32.82 2.60 -49.27
CA GLU A 615 34.16 3.17 -49.21
C GLU A 615 35.09 2.71 -50.34
N ASN A 616 34.90 1.50 -50.87
CA ASN A 616 35.80 0.87 -51.88
C ASN A 616 35.12 0.59 -53.22
N GLY A 617 34.10 1.35 -53.62
CA GLY A 617 33.44 1.17 -54.91
C GLY A 617 32.07 1.83 -54.96
N ASN A 618 31.41 1.82 -56.13
CA ASN A 618 30.02 2.18 -56.22
C ASN A 618 29.16 0.92 -55.90
N TYR A 619 27.97 1.11 -55.42
CA TYR A 619 27.06 0.03 -55.06
C TYR A 619 26.77 -0.91 -56.25
N LYS A 620 26.80 -0.43 -57.50
CA LYS A 620 26.62 -1.26 -58.70
C LYS A 620 27.66 -2.36 -58.79
N ALA A 621 28.95 -2.04 -58.57
CA ALA A 621 30.01 -3.03 -58.55
C ALA A 621 29.80 -4.06 -57.44
N TYR A 622 29.24 -3.60 -56.34
CA TYR A 622 29.03 -4.43 -55.16
C TYR A 622 27.88 -5.41 -55.38
N PHE A 623 26.69 -4.93 -55.74
CA PHE A 623 25.52 -5.79 -55.97
C PHE A 623 25.63 -6.61 -57.27
N ASN A 624 26.40 -6.18 -58.27
CA ASN A 624 26.64 -6.96 -59.47
C ASN A 624 27.72 -8.05 -59.30
N ASN A 625 28.58 -7.95 -58.30
CA ASN A 625 29.60 -8.96 -58.02
C ASN A 625 29.19 -10.02 -57.00
N VAL A 626 28.09 -9.79 -56.26
CA VAL A 626 27.52 -10.82 -55.42
C VAL A 626 26.72 -11.73 -56.34
N SER A 627 27.12 -12.98 -56.45
CA SER A 627 26.37 -14.02 -57.14
C SER A 627 24.99 -14.16 -56.43
N TYR A 628 23.96 -13.65 -57.05
CA TYR A 628 22.62 -13.49 -56.49
C TYR A 628 21.85 -14.75 -56.13
N GLN A 629 22.47 -15.88 -56.24
CA GLN A 629 21.89 -17.14 -55.83
C GLN A 629 21.72 -17.29 -54.32
N THR A 630 22.15 -16.30 -53.53
CA THR A 630 22.18 -16.39 -52.07
C THR A 630 21.91 -15.06 -51.32
N LEU A 631 21.07 -14.17 -51.81
CA LEU A 631 20.65 -13.02 -51.03
C LEU A 631 19.62 -13.48 -49.97
N ASN A 632 20.04 -13.52 -48.73
CA ASN A 632 19.19 -14.00 -47.63
C ASN A 632 18.60 -12.86 -46.81
N ASN A 633 19.40 -11.84 -46.53
CA ASN A 633 18.98 -10.73 -45.68
C ASN A 633 19.64 -9.41 -46.11
N VAL A 634 18.85 -8.33 -46.04
CA VAL A 634 19.36 -6.94 -46.16
C VAL A 634 18.88 -6.16 -44.95
N LYS A 635 19.80 -5.48 -44.26
CA LYS A 635 19.48 -4.63 -43.12
C LYS A 635 20.08 -3.23 -43.34
N ILE A 636 19.29 -2.20 -43.00
CA ILE A 636 19.70 -0.81 -43.05
C ILE A 636 19.61 -0.19 -41.68
N ASN A 637 20.66 0.50 -41.26
CA ASN A 637 20.69 1.34 -40.08
C ASN A 637 20.78 2.81 -40.50
N PHE A 638 19.86 3.64 -40.05
CA PHE A 638 19.80 5.04 -40.44
C PHE A 638 19.27 5.93 -39.33
N THR A 639 19.60 7.22 -39.41
CA THR A 639 19.10 8.25 -38.50
C THR A 639 18.33 9.28 -39.34
N VAL A 640 17.21 9.73 -38.82
CA VAL A 640 16.43 10.83 -39.36
C VAL A 640 16.49 11.98 -38.36
N SER A 641 16.83 13.18 -38.82
CA SER A 641 16.90 14.39 -37.98
C SER A 641 16.43 15.62 -38.77
N ASP A 642 16.33 16.77 -38.08
CA ASP A 642 16.00 18.07 -38.67
C ASP A 642 14.68 18.07 -39.46
N ILE A 643 13.70 17.34 -38.99
CA ILE A 643 12.42 17.14 -39.69
C ILE A 643 11.59 18.43 -39.73
N ASP A 644 11.53 19.13 -38.62
CA ASP A 644 10.85 20.42 -38.52
C ASP A 644 11.85 21.55 -38.77
N GLY A 645 11.94 22.13 -39.92
CA GLY A 645 12.81 23.25 -40.18
C GLY A 645 12.67 24.50 -39.27
N ASN A 646 12.12 24.29 -38.07
CA ASN A 646 12.04 25.23 -36.97
C ASN A 646 12.86 24.70 -35.80
N SER A 647 14.12 25.16 -35.71
CA SER A 647 14.86 25.19 -34.47
C SER A 647 14.00 25.75 -33.35
N ALA A 648 13.93 25.06 -32.25
CA ALA A 648 13.28 25.46 -31.03
C ALA A 648 13.55 26.92 -30.67
N THR A 649 12.54 27.77 -30.75
CA THR A 649 12.45 29.02 -30.01
C THR A 649 10.99 29.41 -29.91
N ALA A 650 10.34 29.00 -28.85
CA ALA A 650 9.33 29.82 -28.14
C ALA A 650 9.05 29.15 -26.80
N GLU A 651 9.73 29.61 -25.74
CA GLU A 651 9.13 29.55 -24.41
C GLU A 651 7.75 30.20 -24.45
N PRO A 652 6.71 29.60 -23.86
CA PRO A 652 5.42 30.27 -23.78
C PRO A 652 5.54 31.49 -22.88
N THR A 653 5.35 32.64 -23.43
CA THR A 653 5.21 33.91 -22.73
C THR A 653 4.10 33.78 -21.70
N ALA A 654 4.42 34.06 -20.44
CA ALA A 654 3.48 34.09 -19.33
C ALA A 654 2.32 35.04 -19.65
N THR A 655 1.12 34.49 -19.76
CA THR A 655 -0.12 35.26 -19.81
C THR A 655 -0.53 35.72 -18.41
N PRO A 656 -1.01 36.94 -18.20
CA PRO A 656 -1.12 37.57 -16.90
C PRO A 656 -2.17 36.90 -15.99
N THR A 657 -1.80 36.83 -14.72
CA THR A 657 -2.60 36.40 -13.58
C THR A 657 -3.96 37.09 -13.54
N ILE A 658 -5.04 36.33 -13.66
CA ILE A 658 -6.38 36.80 -13.28
C ILE A 658 -6.56 36.48 -11.79
N ALA A 659 -6.92 37.50 -11.00
CA ALA A 659 -7.18 37.44 -9.58
C ALA A 659 -8.29 36.40 -9.22
N PRO A 660 -8.26 35.82 -8.03
CA PRO A 660 -9.23 34.79 -7.66
C PRO A 660 -10.63 35.36 -7.53
N THR A 661 -11.57 34.80 -8.30
CA THR A 661 -13.01 35.10 -8.17
C THR A 661 -13.50 34.44 -6.86
N VAL A 662 -14.10 35.24 -6.00
CA VAL A 662 -14.73 34.86 -4.74
C VAL A 662 -15.82 33.82 -5.03
N ALA A 663 -15.79 32.70 -4.32
CA ALA A 663 -16.81 31.66 -4.36
C ALA A 663 -18.20 32.22 -3.95
N PRO A 664 -19.29 31.80 -4.58
CA PRO A 664 -20.62 32.24 -4.18
C PRO A 664 -21.00 31.60 -2.85
N THR A 665 -21.41 32.42 -1.89
CA THR A 665 -22.00 32.06 -0.61
C THR A 665 -23.30 31.31 -0.84
N VAL A 666 -23.39 30.06 -0.44
CA VAL A 666 -24.63 29.28 -0.47
C VAL A 666 -25.49 29.70 0.70
N THR A 667 -26.58 30.37 0.44
CA THR A 667 -27.62 30.67 1.43
C THR A 667 -28.43 29.41 1.74
N PRO A 668 -28.66 29.02 2.99
CA PRO A 668 -29.45 27.82 3.29
C PRO A 668 -30.93 28.08 2.97
N THR A 669 -31.48 27.22 2.13
CA THR A 669 -32.91 27.20 1.81
C THR A 669 -33.67 26.55 2.95
N VAL A 670 -34.60 27.30 3.56
CA VAL A 670 -35.50 26.84 4.60
C VAL A 670 -36.47 25.79 4.04
N ALA A 671 -36.57 24.64 4.71
CA ALA A 671 -37.53 23.60 4.38
C ALA A 671 -38.98 24.05 4.72
N PRO A 672 -39.99 23.65 3.94
CA PRO A 672 -41.38 23.99 4.24
C PRO A 672 -41.92 23.14 5.40
N THR A 673 -42.51 23.83 6.36
CA THR A 673 -43.28 23.29 7.48
C THR A 673 -44.56 22.62 6.97
N VAL A 674 -44.76 21.37 7.30
CA VAL A 674 -46.06 20.70 7.18
C VAL A 674 -46.71 20.68 8.56
N THR A 675 -47.90 21.26 8.66
CA THR A 675 -48.83 21.19 9.83
C THR A 675 -50.21 20.84 9.28
N PRO A 676 -51.10 20.25 10.10
CA PRO A 676 -51.06 19.05 10.94
C PRO A 676 -51.72 17.83 10.31
#